data_86878c3b309edd4e7bf73df16d2eefa2
#
_entry.id   86878c3b309edd4e7bf73df16d2eefa2
#
_cell.length_a   1.000
_cell.length_b   1.000
_cell.length_c   1.000
_cell.angle_alpha   90.00
_cell.angle_beta   90.00
_cell.angle_gamma   90.00
#
_symmetry.space_group_name_H-M   'P 1'
#
loop_
_entity.id
_entity.type
_entity.pdbx_description
1 polymer ?
#
loop_
_entity_poly.entity_id
_entity_poly.type
_entity_poly.pdbx_seq_one_letter_code
_entity_poly.pdbx_strand_id
1 'polypeptide(L)'
;MSPIRLGSAGRWLLAVLLVLLLLWLALPRLLGMAAERWLAIPGLEGLHVEIDKVGAGHARLTEVSATYQSAGGHRFRIAVHDIALDYSLARRHVERLDIASGELEILPGQTQQATPWPQLAWPHLPLSEAVVGDLRVTLHWPQRAALDVHGNFYLRQTEGQLQAEFRPNGHLLRSTAISGDISEFHLEWLPATGPGAEARLHVGRQPAQQPARLVAEAPLAVLVDLGRTLGIAMPPGAAQGTLSLKAEALLGETAGSLRALSGQAEFTDADMQFAAPAKPQAIALSGKLAFAWQPSGTQLELQPGLHLQVTIDGEQSLQVNSRLDKAFVLRVDNGAGVSEGEFPFTLDSPRWGRWDGAVHHVSLNGGAASADWKAAEAQVRIKGQMKQWQRDAIQIRDLQATGDMALHWSPAAGLNSELALQLGVERLAWSRDVPLTMSRATWKVKADATAKADDSFWASLLLHGEASSPQLTVRQGTGQVLTLGASRLQLLQLRPNGTQGAQGELMLAVDALRFGAWPSPAVRARLRLDAGKLRSDGTVHLQGTEVFRFAGSHALTQGCGEATLSGQQALPMLGKLLQPRPPTMLPLELQAGEVDARFTLDWCTGPKPRFDAKGTLQAHDATLGWDRARVEAAQARLQLDGLHPLQGRIQLSAPRGGLATGTALADLNVDLALAAKALTVHALDVALLGGTLHGAPRSLPWPPAEQAMPLEIRHIDLGQLLEMLKVHGLSGSGQVDGNVPLTYRNGSVEIHDGELNSVGGGTIKYAPMTTIPDNPGLLALRNFQFQQLGMHLWYGSDGTYRTQIKLDGSNPDFYSGYPIRFGLNINGALPGLFRAALFSGDFNRHILEQLQSGKLE
;
A
#
# COMPACT_ATOMS: atom_id res chain seq x y z
N MET A 1 73.25 43.24 82.92
CA MET A 1 72.57 41.98 82.71
C MET A 1 73.61 40.88 82.58
N SER A 2 73.72 40.08 83.61
CA SER A 2 74.66 38.96 83.70
C SER A 2 74.16 37.75 82.93
N PRO A 3 74.97 37.11 82.13
CA PRO A 3 74.55 35.89 81.46
C PRO A 3 74.41 34.75 82.50
N ILE A 4 73.25 34.08 82.46
CA ILE A 4 73.00 32.89 83.28
C ILE A 4 73.87 31.75 82.68
N ARG A 5 74.94 31.41 83.44
CA ARG A 5 75.81 30.28 83.17
C ARG A 5 75.06 29.00 83.63
N LEU A 6 74.41 28.36 82.70
CA LEU A 6 73.88 27.02 82.90
C LEU A 6 75.06 26.04 83.19
N GLY A 7 75.01 25.40 84.33
CA GLY A 7 75.96 24.32 84.65
C GLY A 7 75.92 23.14 83.74
N SER A 8 76.92 22.33 83.67
CA SER A 8 77.00 21.14 82.75
C SER A 8 75.76 20.26 82.73
N ALA A 9 75.06 20.11 83.86
CA ALA A 9 73.79 19.38 83.94
C ALA A 9 72.65 20.06 83.16
N GLY A 10 72.59 21.41 83.21
CA GLY A 10 71.57 22.13 82.49
C GLY A 10 71.75 22.06 80.96
N ARG A 11 73.03 22.02 80.48
CA ARG A 11 73.31 21.81 79.07
C ARG A 11 73.01 20.45 78.58
N TRP A 12 73.23 19.41 79.37
CA TRP A 12 72.76 18.04 79.06
C TRP A 12 71.27 17.90 79.05
N LEU A 13 70.60 18.51 79.99
CA LEU A 13 69.12 18.52 80.04
C LEU A 13 68.50 19.23 78.83
N LEU A 14 69.14 20.38 78.45
CA LEU A 14 68.71 21.11 77.28
C LEU A 14 69.04 20.33 75.99
N ALA A 15 70.17 19.67 75.92
CA ALA A 15 70.49 18.74 74.80
C ALA A 15 69.57 17.56 74.67
N VAL A 16 69.26 16.97 75.80
CA VAL A 16 68.28 15.83 75.87
C VAL A 16 66.88 16.34 75.50
N LEU A 17 66.46 17.49 76.02
CA LEU A 17 65.17 18.09 75.63
C LEU A 17 65.16 18.43 74.15
N LEU A 18 66.23 18.96 73.58
CA LEU A 18 66.36 19.34 72.15
C LEU A 18 66.38 18.07 71.32
N VAL A 19 67.00 16.98 71.69
CA VAL A 19 67.01 15.70 71.07
C VAL A 19 65.63 15.08 71.15
N LEU A 20 64.96 15.13 72.30
CA LEU A 20 63.56 14.68 72.43
C LEU A 20 62.60 15.47 71.64
N LEU A 21 62.77 16.81 71.52
CA LEU A 21 62.01 17.73 70.65
C LEU A 21 62.27 17.37 69.22
N LEU A 22 63.50 17.17 68.79
CA LEU A 22 63.84 16.77 67.44
C LEU A 22 63.31 15.40 67.06
N LEU A 23 63.34 14.43 68.00
CA LEU A 23 62.77 13.13 67.88
C LEU A 23 61.26 13.23 67.80
N TRP A 24 60.65 14.10 68.65
CA TRP A 24 59.19 14.31 68.61
C TRP A 24 58.71 14.98 67.27
N LEU A 25 59.51 15.97 66.79
CA LEU A 25 59.28 16.59 65.47
C LEU A 25 59.55 15.64 64.28
N ALA A 26 60.46 14.70 64.42
CA ALA A 26 60.78 13.70 63.41
C ALA A 26 59.87 12.50 63.50
N LEU A 27 59.22 12.27 64.66
CA LEU A 27 58.35 11.09 64.95
C LEU A 27 57.32 10.85 63.90
N PRO A 28 56.57 11.84 63.39
CA PRO A 28 55.56 11.62 62.33
C PRO A 28 56.18 11.05 61.04
N ARG A 29 57.33 11.59 60.60
CA ARG A 29 58.06 11.13 59.42
C ARG A 29 58.62 9.72 59.58
N LEU A 30 59.17 9.43 60.75
CA LEU A 30 59.71 8.13 61.09
C LEU A 30 58.61 7.09 61.15
N LEU A 31 57.46 7.42 61.73
CA LEU A 31 56.30 6.56 61.82
C LEU A 31 55.67 6.33 60.40
N GLY A 32 55.66 7.38 59.57
CA GLY A 32 55.25 7.24 58.17
C GLY A 32 56.12 6.22 57.41
N MET A 33 57.43 6.42 57.43
CA MET A 33 58.43 5.45 56.88
C MET A 33 58.30 4.05 57.46
N ALA A 34 58.06 3.95 58.75
CA ALA A 34 57.84 2.66 59.44
C ALA A 34 56.54 2.00 59.05
N ALA A 35 55.45 2.81 58.85
CA ALA A 35 54.17 2.31 58.36
C ALA A 35 54.28 1.80 56.92
N GLU A 36 54.98 2.56 56.04
CA GLU A 36 55.25 2.11 54.65
C GLU A 36 56.01 0.77 54.62
N ARG A 37 56.91 0.56 55.58
CA ARG A 37 57.74 -0.67 55.64
C ARG A 37 57.07 -1.84 56.35
N TRP A 38 56.18 -1.56 57.29
CA TRP A 38 55.44 -2.57 58.05
C TRP A 38 54.17 -3.02 57.43
N LEU A 39 53.51 -2.20 56.64
CA LEU A 39 52.29 -2.52 55.86
C LEU A 39 52.64 -3.16 54.54
N ALA A 40 53.68 -3.94 54.41
CA ALA A 40 54.04 -4.69 53.22
C ALA A 40 53.01 -5.84 52.97
N ILE A 41 51.83 -5.51 52.47
CA ILE A 41 50.82 -6.45 52.06
C ILE A 41 51.15 -6.92 50.63
N PRO A 42 51.14 -8.22 50.34
CA PRO A 42 51.35 -8.72 48.98
C PRO A 42 50.38 -8.07 47.98
N GLY A 43 50.92 -7.47 46.93
CA GLY A 43 50.16 -6.73 45.94
C GLY A 43 49.92 -5.25 46.20
N LEU A 44 50.34 -4.75 47.35
CA LEU A 44 50.34 -3.32 47.69
C LEU A 44 51.61 -2.64 47.18
N GLU A 45 51.54 -1.71 46.28
CA GLU A 45 52.61 -0.99 45.68
C GLU A 45 52.45 0.53 45.91
N GLY A 46 53.55 1.23 46.07
CA GLY A 46 53.55 2.69 46.16
C GLY A 46 52.79 3.24 47.37
N LEU A 47 52.79 2.46 48.51
CA LEU A 47 52.20 3.00 49.73
C LEU A 47 52.97 4.24 50.17
N HIS A 48 52.27 5.34 50.25
CA HIS A 48 52.73 6.63 50.74
C HIS A 48 51.88 7.05 51.93
N VAL A 49 52.51 7.39 53.04
CA VAL A 49 51.84 7.81 54.29
C VAL A 49 52.49 9.06 54.80
N GLU A 50 51.76 10.17 54.73
CA GLU A 50 52.18 11.42 55.28
C GLU A 50 51.45 11.72 56.59
N ILE A 51 52.20 11.79 57.70
CA ILE A 51 51.68 11.97 59.04
C ILE A 51 51.95 13.42 59.46
N ASP A 52 50.88 14.17 59.79
CA ASP A 52 50.97 15.54 60.33
C ASP A 52 51.26 15.54 61.82
N LYS A 53 50.43 14.83 62.58
CA LYS A 53 50.49 14.80 64.05
C LYS A 53 50.15 13.41 64.65
N VAL A 54 50.89 13.03 65.71
CA VAL A 54 50.62 11.85 66.46
C VAL A 54 50.54 12.16 67.94
N GLY A 55 49.43 11.81 68.58
CA GLY A 55 49.24 11.96 70.04
C GLY A 55 48.95 10.61 70.73
N ALA A 56 48.71 10.57 72.05
CA ALA A 56 48.49 9.34 72.81
C ALA A 56 47.19 8.59 72.48
N GLY A 57 46.25 9.25 71.85
CA GLY A 57 44.94 8.65 71.49
C GLY A 57 44.35 9.17 70.19
N HIS A 58 45.06 10.03 69.50
CA HIS A 58 44.64 10.60 68.23
C HIS A 58 45.85 10.85 67.31
N ALA A 59 45.62 10.69 65.96
CA ALA A 59 46.60 11.00 64.95
C ALA A 59 45.90 11.76 63.77
N ARG A 60 46.69 12.59 63.10
CA ARG A 60 46.28 13.19 61.84
C ARG A 60 47.28 12.86 60.76
N LEU A 61 46.77 12.43 59.61
CA LEU A 61 47.56 12.16 58.43
C LEU A 61 47.03 13.09 57.31
N THR A 62 47.99 13.65 56.54
CA THR A 62 47.66 14.55 55.44
C THR A 62 47.20 13.78 54.21
N GLU A 63 47.90 12.65 53.94
CA GLU A 63 47.65 11.81 52.80
C GLU A 63 48.04 10.39 53.05
N VAL A 64 47.21 9.45 52.53
CA VAL A 64 47.55 8.05 52.39
C VAL A 64 47.18 7.64 50.97
N SER A 65 48.17 7.24 50.21
CA SER A 65 47.93 6.73 48.85
C SER A 65 48.66 5.42 48.64
N ALA A 66 47.99 4.56 47.85
CA ALA A 66 48.52 3.24 47.53
C ALA A 66 47.88 2.68 46.27
N THR A 67 48.62 1.81 45.59
CA THR A 67 48.06 1.02 44.48
C THR A 67 48.09 -0.46 44.96
N TYR A 68 46.89 -1.06 44.96
CA TYR A 68 46.79 -2.49 45.23
C TYR A 68 46.54 -3.23 43.92
N GLN A 69 47.38 -4.20 43.61
CA GLN A 69 47.21 -5.10 42.47
C GLN A 69 46.76 -6.45 43.00
N SER A 70 45.51 -6.80 42.62
CA SER A 70 44.97 -8.12 42.96
C SER A 70 45.70 -9.22 42.17
N ALA A 71 45.65 -10.44 42.64
CA ALA A 71 46.19 -11.60 41.93
C ALA A 71 45.55 -11.82 40.54
N GLY A 72 44.35 -11.29 40.30
CA GLY A 72 43.67 -11.25 39.00
C GLY A 72 44.09 -10.09 38.08
N GLY A 73 45.12 -9.32 38.49
CA GLY A 73 45.66 -8.20 37.72
C GLY A 73 44.80 -6.90 37.78
N HIS A 74 43.70 -6.89 38.53
CA HIS A 74 42.94 -5.66 38.78
C HIS A 74 43.77 -4.72 39.61
N ARG A 75 43.83 -3.44 39.26
CA ARG A 75 44.50 -2.40 40.00
C ARG A 75 43.50 -1.52 40.70
N PHE A 76 43.71 -1.29 41.97
CA PHE A 76 42.94 -0.41 42.82
C PHE A 76 43.85 0.73 43.22
N ARG A 77 43.64 1.89 42.77
CA ARG A 77 44.35 3.11 43.25
C ARG A 77 43.49 3.74 44.30
N ILE A 78 44.06 3.94 45.45
CA ILE A 78 43.42 4.55 46.62
C ILE A 78 44.23 5.79 46.98
N ALA A 79 43.58 6.89 47.12
CA ALA A 79 44.17 8.14 47.67
C ALA A 79 43.15 8.73 48.64
N VAL A 80 43.57 8.97 49.86
CA VAL A 80 42.72 9.57 50.87
C VAL A 80 43.48 10.75 51.54
N HIS A 81 42.76 11.80 51.80
CA HIS A 81 43.32 13.06 52.29
C HIS A 81 42.64 13.50 53.58
N ASP A 82 43.40 14.22 54.41
CA ASP A 82 42.95 14.80 55.67
C ASP A 82 42.29 13.74 56.58
N ILE A 83 43.09 12.84 57.08
CA ILE A 83 42.66 11.70 57.86
C ILE A 83 42.85 12.01 59.32
N ALA A 84 41.77 11.86 60.09
CA ALA A 84 41.85 11.93 61.57
C ALA A 84 41.52 10.53 62.14
N LEU A 85 42.39 10.04 63.01
CA LEU A 85 42.27 8.75 63.72
C LEU A 85 42.16 8.99 65.24
N ASP A 86 41.06 8.40 65.80
CA ASP A 86 40.97 8.25 67.26
C ASP A 86 41.17 6.77 67.61
N TYR A 87 42.13 6.48 68.47
CA TYR A 87 42.51 5.12 68.76
C TYR A 87 42.85 4.89 70.26
N SER A 88 42.66 3.68 70.67
CA SER A 88 43.05 3.20 72.04
C SER A 88 44.22 2.26 71.92
N LEU A 89 45.43 2.68 72.44
CA LEU A 89 46.64 1.84 72.49
C LEU A 89 46.42 0.66 73.41
N ALA A 90 45.70 0.86 74.50
CA ALA A 90 45.43 -0.23 75.47
C ALA A 90 44.55 -1.35 74.90
N ARG A 91 43.60 -0.96 74.03
CA ARG A 91 42.68 -1.91 73.39
C ARG A 91 43.16 -2.37 72.02
N ARG A 92 44.22 -1.77 71.50
CA ARG A 92 44.71 -2.00 70.12
C ARG A 92 43.60 -1.85 69.10
N HIS A 93 42.76 -0.77 69.20
CA HIS A 93 41.58 -0.58 68.48
C HIS A 93 41.45 0.87 68.02
N VAL A 94 41.00 1.11 66.80
CA VAL A 94 40.64 2.43 66.22
C VAL A 94 39.16 2.64 66.53
N GLU A 95 38.83 3.64 67.29
CA GLU A 95 37.47 3.94 67.68
C GLU A 95 36.79 4.65 66.59
N ARG A 96 37.46 5.60 65.88
CA ARG A 96 36.93 6.39 64.81
C ARG A 96 38.00 6.77 63.83
N LEU A 97 37.64 6.68 62.58
CA LEU A 97 38.44 7.12 61.43
C LEU A 97 37.61 8.14 60.58
N ASP A 98 37.99 9.38 60.56
CA ASP A 98 37.40 10.42 59.77
C ASP A 98 38.33 10.81 58.62
N ILE A 99 37.87 10.72 57.41
CA ILE A 99 38.57 11.00 56.15
C ILE A 99 37.81 12.15 55.45
N ALA A 100 38.46 13.26 55.15
CA ALA A 100 37.77 14.36 54.51
C ALA A 100 37.42 14.08 53.06
N SER A 101 38.36 13.50 52.29
CA SER A 101 38.11 13.06 50.91
C SER A 101 38.92 11.79 50.57
N GLY A 102 38.36 11.02 49.67
CA GLY A 102 38.95 9.76 49.16
C GLY A 102 38.69 9.54 47.71
N GLU A 103 39.67 9.04 46.99
CA GLU A 103 39.55 8.61 45.61
C GLU A 103 39.87 7.12 45.50
N LEU A 104 38.97 6.36 44.85
CA LEU A 104 39.15 4.94 44.55
C LEU A 104 39.01 4.73 43.07
N GLU A 105 40.10 4.46 42.38
CA GLU A 105 40.13 4.15 40.98
C GLU A 105 40.28 2.64 40.75
N ILE A 106 39.36 2.02 40.06
CA ILE A 106 39.34 0.58 39.81
C ILE A 106 39.61 0.32 38.31
N LEU A 107 40.77 -0.26 38.03
CA LEU A 107 41.24 -0.60 36.71
C LEU A 107 41.13 -2.11 36.47
N PRO A 108 40.43 -2.57 35.46
CA PRO A 108 40.30 -4.00 35.19
C PRO A 108 41.66 -4.60 34.78
N GLY A 109 41.94 -5.81 35.29
CA GLY A 109 43.18 -6.52 34.95
C GLY A 109 43.09 -7.13 33.55
N GLN A 110 44.23 -7.18 32.87
CA GLN A 110 44.36 -7.84 31.55
C GLN A 110 44.84 -9.30 31.62
N THR A 111 45.17 -9.82 32.82
CA THR A 111 45.76 -11.15 32.95
C THR A 111 44.71 -12.20 33.23
N GLN A 112 44.70 -13.22 32.39
CA GLN A 112 43.87 -14.46 32.54
C GLN A 112 44.38 -15.43 33.61
N GLN A 113 45.15 -14.99 34.59
CA GLN A 113 45.60 -15.89 35.65
C GLN A 113 44.44 -16.22 36.60
N ALA A 114 44.12 -17.47 36.67
CA ALA A 114 43.08 -18.04 37.53
C ALA A 114 43.43 -17.82 39.00
N THR A 115 42.73 -16.91 39.63
CA THR A 115 42.88 -16.64 41.07
C THR A 115 41.76 -17.38 41.83
N PRO A 116 42.06 -18.15 42.88
CA PRO A 116 40.99 -18.72 43.68
C PRO A 116 40.17 -17.64 44.36
N TRP A 117 38.91 -17.92 44.60
CA TRP A 117 38.04 -17.01 45.33
C TRP A 117 38.67 -16.66 46.67
N PRO A 118 38.79 -15.39 47.05
CA PRO A 118 39.20 -15.01 48.38
C PRO A 118 38.22 -15.64 49.38
N GLN A 119 38.75 -16.19 50.47
CA GLN A 119 37.88 -16.57 51.57
C GLN A 119 37.24 -15.30 52.09
N LEU A 120 35.98 -15.14 51.81
CA LEU A 120 35.19 -13.97 52.21
C LEU A 120 34.84 -14.04 53.70
N ALA A 121 35.87 -14.01 54.51
CA ALA A 121 35.71 -13.73 55.96
C ALA A 121 36.00 -12.26 56.14
N TRP A 122 35.00 -11.47 56.54
CA TRP A 122 35.29 -10.10 56.93
C TRP A 122 36.30 -10.15 58.07
N PRO A 123 37.48 -9.58 57.92
CA PRO A 123 38.37 -9.49 59.08
C PRO A 123 37.65 -8.66 60.12
N HIS A 124 37.81 -9.08 61.41
CA HIS A 124 37.52 -8.15 62.51
C HIS A 124 38.43 -6.94 62.32
N LEU A 125 37.87 -5.90 61.69
CA LEU A 125 38.56 -4.65 61.55
C LEU A 125 38.74 -4.14 62.98
N PRO A 126 39.97 -3.77 63.41
CA PRO A 126 40.16 -3.14 64.69
C PRO A 126 39.66 -1.68 64.64
N LEU A 127 38.48 -1.50 64.13
CA LEU A 127 37.84 -0.23 63.78
C LEU A 127 36.35 -0.28 64.13
N SER A 128 35.87 0.66 64.95
CA SER A 128 34.43 0.74 65.24
C SER A 128 33.65 1.57 64.22
N GLU A 129 34.25 2.67 63.76
CA GLU A 129 33.55 3.59 62.83
C GLU A 129 34.55 4.25 61.87
N ALA A 130 34.16 4.36 60.59
CA ALA A 130 34.87 5.12 59.60
C ALA A 130 33.90 6.00 58.82
N VAL A 131 34.32 7.23 58.58
CA VAL A 131 33.56 8.24 57.82
C VAL A 131 34.46 8.82 56.73
N VAL A 132 33.97 8.83 55.48
CA VAL A 132 34.60 9.54 54.37
C VAL A 132 33.65 10.64 53.91
N GLY A 133 34.09 11.88 54.03
CA GLY A 133 33.23 13.04 53.72
C GLY A 133 32.89 13.18 52.23
N ASP A 134 33.85 12.90 51.36
CA ASP A 134 33.64 12.85 49.92
C ASP A 134 34.49 11.68 49.33
N LEU A 135 33.84 10.60 48.99
CA LEU A 135 34.42 9.44 48.31
C LEU A 135 34.09 9.47 46.83
N ARG A 136 35.10 9.57 46.01
CA ARG A 136 34.97 9.43 44.54
C ARG A 136 35.39 8.02 44.16
N VAL A 137 34.52 7.28 43.46
CA VAL A 137 34.80 5.94 42.93
C VAL A 137 34.76 6.01 41.42
N THR A 138 35.90 5.76 40.78
CA THR A 138 36.00 5.69 39.31
C THR A 138 36.25 4.25 38.87
N LEU A 139 35.30 3.68 38.12
CA LEU A 139 35.39 2.32 37.62
C LEU A 139 35.61 2.34 36.11
N HIS A 140 36.75 1.81 35.69
CA HIS A 140 37.05 1.68 34.25
C HIS A 140 36.55 0.33 33.73
N TRP A 141 35.81 0.40 32.61
CA TRP A 141 35.34 -0.77 31.87
C TRP A 141 36.08 -0.92 30.55
N PRO A 142 36.44 -2.14 30.12
CA PRO A 142 36.92 -2.32 28.75
C PRO A 142 35.88 -1.84 27.75
N GLN A 143 36.25 -0.96 26.80
CA GLN A 143 35.43 -0.47 25.70
C GLN A 143 34.19 0.40 26.06
N ARG A 144 34.11 0.87 27.34
CA ARG A 144 33.05 1.83 27.76
C ARG A 144 33.64 3.04 28.44
N ALA A 145 32.88 4.10 28.55
CA ALA A 145 33.24 5.23 29.36
C ALA A 145 33.43 4.83 30.84
N ALA A 146 34.38 5.42 31.53
CA ALA A 146 34.56 5.19 32.96
C ALA A 146 33.32 5.67 33.73
N LEU A 147 32.89 4.88 34.69
CA LEU A 147 31.83 5.25 35.62
C LEU A 147 32.45 6.03 36.79
N ASP A 148 32.02 7.24 37.01
CA ASP A 148 32.46 8.13 38.09
C ASP A 148 31.28 8.44 39.01
N VAL A 149 31.39 8.00 40.26
CA VAL A 149 30.35 8.18 41.27
C VAL A 149 31.02 8.77 42.53
N HIS A 150 30.44 9.82 43.11
CA HIS A 150 30.94 10.44 44.33
C HIS A 150 29.86 10.63 45.38
N GLY A 151 30.24 10.58 46.64
CA GLY A 151 29.33 10.77 47.77
C GLY A 151 29.95 10.43 49.10
N ASN A 152 29.21 10.59 50.16
CA ASN A 152 29.68 10.34 51.50
C ASN A 152 29.63 8.81 51.79
N PHE A 153 30.67 8.31 52.42
CA PHE A 153 30.71 6.90 52.84
C PHE A 153 30.82 6.81 54.36
N TYR A 154 30.04 5.89 54.93
CA TYR A 154 30.01 5.63 56.35
C TYR A 154 30.10 4.13 56.61
N LEU A 155 30.98 3.69 57.51
CA LEU A 155 31.16 2.29 57.94
C LEU A 155 31.07 2.22 59.44
N ARG A 156 30.28 1.29 59.95
CA ARG A 156 30.14 1.01 61.39
C ARG A 156 30.19 -0.47 61.71
N GLN A 157 30.99 -0.85 62.65
CA GLN A 157 31.04 -2.21 63.13
C GLN A 157 30.58 -2.23 64.62
N THR A 158 29.49 -3.03 64.86
CA THR A 158 28.96 -3.30 66.19
C THR A 158 28.90 -4.80 66.35
N GLU A 159 28.87 -5.28 67.56
CA GLU A 159 28.95 -6.71 67.98
C GLU A 159 28.34 -7.67 66.93
N GLY A 160 29.19 -8.21 66.05
CA GLY A 160 28.83 -9.19 65.05
C GLY A 160 28.20 -8.66 63.79
N GLN A 161 28.01 -7.35 63.63
CA GLN A 161 27.44 -6.74 62.37
C GLN A 161 28.30 -5.63 61.80
N LEU A 162 28.47 -5.63 60.49
CA LEU A 162 29.09 -4.56 59.73
C LEU A 162 28.04 -3.85 58.91
N GLN A 163 27.89 -2.55 59.11
CA GLN A 163 27.00 -1.69 58.33
C GLN A 163 27.83 -0.70 57.53
N ALA A 164 27.58 -0.65 56.25
CA ALA A 164 28.17 0.33 55.35
C ALA A 164 27.07 1.15 54.73
N GLU A 165 27.24 2.45 54.67
CA GLU A 165 26.34 3.37 53.98
C GLU A 165 27.14 4.18 52.98
N PHE A 166 26.65 4.27 51.75
CA PHE A 166 27.21 5.15 50.73
C PHE A 166 26.10 6.03 50.19
N ARG A 167 26.35 7.31 50.05
CA ARG A 167 25.35 8.31 49.62
C ARG A 167 25.74 8.96 48.32
N PRO A 168 25.66 8.25 47.18
CA PRO A 168 25.96 8.84 45.89
C PRO A 168 24.85 9.79 45.47
N ASN A 169 25.16 11.03 45.12
CA ASN A 169 24.21 12.03 44.61
C ASN A 169 22.92 12.18 45.44
N GLY A 170 22.98 12.00 46.75
CA GLY A 170 21.82 12.13 47.66
C GLY A 170 21.02 10.84 47.89
N HIS A 171 21.33 9.77 47.16
CA HIS A 171 20.78 8.45 47.44
C HIS A 171 21.49 7.77 48.59
N LEU A 172 20.83 6.96 49.36
CA LEU A 172 21.44 6.16 50.40
C LEU A 172 21.47 4.70 50.01
N LEU A 173 22.65 4.13 49.83
CA LEU A 173 22.92 2.70 49.74
C LEU A 173 23.38 2.22 51.10
N ARG A 174 22.61 1.37 51.72
CA ARG A 174 22.93 0.74 53.00
C ARG A 174 23.16 -0.75 52.79
N SER A 175 24.25 -1.23 53.31
CA SER A 175 24.61 -2.64 53.31
C SER A 175 24.82 -3.11 54.72
N THR A 176 24.28 -4.28 55.04
CA THR A 176 24.45 -4.92 56.33
C THR A 176 24.96 -6.34 56.13
N ALA A 177 26.03 -6.69 56.82
CA ALA A 177 26.60 -8.04 56.79
C ALA A 177 26.89 -8.53 58.23
N ILE A 178 26.75 -9.83 58.48
CA ILE A 178 27.09 -10.44 59.77
C ILE A 178 28.58 -10.66 59.77
N SER A 179 29.26 -10.20 60.86
CA SER A 179 30.70 -10.31 60.95
C SER A 179 31.13 -11.77 61.18
N GLY A 180 32.20 -12.17 60.46
CA GLY A 180 32.83 -13.50 60.63
C GLY A 180 32.48 -14.51 59.53
N ASP A 181 31.34 -14.44 58.94
CA ASP A 181 30.94 -15.34 57.86
C ASP A 181 29.96 -14.62 56.93
N ILE A 182 30.42 -14.19 55.74
CA ILE A 182 29.52 -13.58 54.76
C ILE A 182 28.82 -14.68 54.02
N SER A 183 27.88 -15.32 54.69
CA SER A 183 26.92 -16.16 54.00
C SER A 183 25.70 -15.38 53.53
N GLU A 184 25.43 -14.23 54.11
CA GLU A 184 24.28 -13.39 53.75
C GLU A 184 24.65 -11.91 53.77
N PHE A 185 24.30 -11.21 52.71
CA PHE A 185 24.53 -9.80 52.52
C PHE A 185 23.20 -9.14 52.18
N HIS A 186 22.79 -8.15 52.94
CA HIS A 186 21.56 -7.40 52.75
C HIS A 186 21.94 -6.02 52.21
N LEU A 187 21.41 -5.67 51.05
CA LEU A 187 21.54 -4.35 50.43
C LEU A 187 20.19 -3.66 50.43
N GLU A 188 20.11 -2.49 51.02
CA GLU A 188 18.98 -1.61 50.97
C GLU A 188 19.37 -0.34 50.21
N TRP A 189 18.54 0.10 49.31
CA TRP A 189 18.72 1.36 48.63
C TRP A 189 17.55 2.28 48.89
N LEU A 190 17.81 3.46 49.41
CA LEU A 190 16.88 4.51 49.69
C LEU A 190 17.18 5.65 48.71
N PRO A 191 16.37 5.86 47.66
CA PRO A 191 16.52 6.96 46.76
C PRO A 191 16.31 8.29 47.46
N ALA A 192 16.78 9.37 46.88
CA ALA A 192 16.56 10.74 47.44
C ALA A 192 15.04 11.04 47.51
N THR A 193 14.27 10.47 46.64
CA THR A 193 12.78 10.59 46.56
C THR A 193 12.15 9.24 46.21
N GLY A 194 11.08 8.86 46.93
CA GLY A 194 10.34 7.64 46.63
C GLY A 194 10.62 6.45 47.56
N PRO A 195 10.03 5.29 47.31
CA PRO A 195 10.20 4.10 48.11
C PRO A 195 11.58 3.46 47.90
N GLY A 196 12.09 2.79 48.89
CA GLY A 196 13.38 2.10 48.83
C GLY A 196 13.33 0.78 48.05
N ALA A 197 14.49 0.21 47.84
CA ALA A 197 14.72 -1.13 47.25
C ALA A 197 15.49 -2.01 48.20
N GLU A 198 15.20 -3.30 48.14
CA GLU A 198 15.88 -4.30 48.99
C GLU A 198 16.46 -5.41 48.13
N ALA A 199 17.72 -5.79 48.39
CA ALA A 199 18.34 -6.92 47.77
C ALA A 199 19.09 -7.74 48.82
N ARG A 200 18.93 -9.06 48.79
CA ARG A 200 19.63 -10.02 49.64
C ARG A 200 20.48 -10.94 48.81
N LEU A 201 21.74 -11.01 49.11
CA LEU A 201 22.69 -11.92 48.47
C LEU A 201 23.21 -12.93 49.50
N HIS A 202 22.92 -14.19 49.28
CA HIS A 202 23.45 -15.30 50.06
C HIS A 202 24.56 -16.00 49.29
N VAL A 203 25.77 -16.06 49.86
CA VAL A 203 26.93 -16.71 49.25
C VAL A 203 27.39 -17.85 50.16
N GLY A 204 27.39 -19.08 49.69
CA GLY A 204 27.85 -20.25 50.44
C GLY A 204 29.37 -20.28 50.63
N ARG A 205 29.82 -20.98 51.70
CA ARG A 205 31.25 -21.12 52.04
C ARG A 205 32.09 -21.81 50.97
N GLN A 206 31.48 -22.67 50.17
CA GLN A 206 32.17 -23.38 49.05
C GLN A 206 31.55 -22.93 47.70
N PRO A 207 32.10 -21.88 47.10
CA PRO A 207 31.52 -21.28 45.88
C PRO A 207 31.31 -22.24 44.71
N ALA A 208 32.13 -23.28 44.61
CA ALA A 208 32.05 -24.29 43.57
C ALA A 208 30.91 -25.33 43.77
N GLN A 209 30.37 -25.46 44.97
CA GLN A 209 29.37 -26.45 45.32
C GLN A 209 28.03 -25.90 45.78
N GLN A 210 28.00 -24.65 46.27
CA GLN A 210 26.78 -24.00 46.70
C GLN A 210 26.47 -22.76 45.83
N PRO A 211 25.25 -22.62 45.30
CA PRO A 211 24.89 -21.44 44.52
C PRO A 211 24.85 -20.22 45.44
N ALA A 212 25.41 -19.12 44.97
CA ALA A 212 25.11 -17.82 45.51
C ALA A 212 23.66 -17.45 45.12
N ARG A 213 22.86 -17.04 46.07
CA ARG A 213 21.45 -16.69 45.87
C ARG A 213 21.27 -15.20 45.99
N LEU A 214 20.63 -14.60 45.00
CA LEU A 214 20.21 -13.21 45.01
C LEU A 214 18.68 -13.14 45.03
N VAL A 215 18.14 -12.48 46.02
CA VAL A 215 16.73 -12.10 46.08
C VAL A 215 16.70 -10.60 46.17
N ALA A 216 16.07 -9.95 45.19
CA ALA A 216 15.95 -8.50 45.13
C ALA A 216 14.50 -8.12 44.83
N GLU A 217 14.01 -7.13 45.51
CA GLU A 217 12.74 -6.50 45.24
C GLU A 217 12.92 -4.97 45.18
N ALA A 218 12.52 -4.38 44.04
CA ALA A 218 12.77 -2.97 43.88
C ALA A 218 11.64 -2.32 43.03
N PRO A 219 11.17 -1.15 43.45
CA PRO A 219 10.36 -0.30 42.59
C PRO A 219 11.15 0.09 41.32
N LEU A 220 10.53 0.02 40.15
CA LEU A 220 11.19 0.37 38.88
C LEU A 220 11.69 1.81 38.86
N ALA A 221 10.96 2.74 39.47
CA ALA A 221 11.42 4.13 39.62
C ALA A 221 12.79 4.22 40.30
N VAL A 222 13.01 3.42 41.33
CA VAL A 222 14.28 3.35 42.08
C VAL A 222 15.39 2.79 41.21
N LEU A 223 15.11 1.73 40.43
CA LEU A 223 16.10 1.13 39.53
C LEU A 223 16.50 2.08 38.37
N VAL A 224 15.53 2.81 37.81
CA VAL A 224 15.80 3.82 36.79
C VAL A 224 16.62 4.96 37.35
N ASP A 225 16.34 5.40 38.56
CA ASP A 225 17.08 6.47 39.23
C ASP A 225 18.51 6.03 39.59
N LEU A 226 18.68 4.81 40.04
CA LEU A 226 20.00 4.20 40.25
C LEU A 226 20.80 4.14 38.93
N GLY A 227 20.16 3.67 37.86
CA GLY A 227 20.80 3.61 36.54
C GLY A 227 21.31 4.97 36.09
N ARG A 228 20.52 6.02 36.27
CA ARG A 228 20.91 7.40 35.94
C ARG A 228 22.05 7.88 36.85
N THR A 229 21.97 7.60 38.15
CA THR A 229 23.03 7.94 39.12
C THR A 229 24.34 7.24 38.79
N LEU A 230 24.27 6.00 38.32
CA LEU A 230 25.44 5.21 37.90
C LEU A 230 25.88 5.51 36.46
N GLY A 231 25.37 6.55 35.82
CA GLY A 231 25.76 6.93 34.45
C GLY A 231 25.31 5.92 33.36
N ILE A 232 24.41 4.98 33.68
CA ILE A 232 23.83 4.06 32.70
C ILE A 232 22.81 4.85 31.89
N ALA A 233 22.88 4.77 30.57
CA ALA A 233 21.92 5.43 29.69
C ALA A 233 20.52 4.87 29.89
N MET A 234 19.73 5.50 30.74
CA MET A 234 18.34 5.18 30.98
C MET A 234 17.45 6.07 30.14
N PRO A 235 16.39 5.53 29.52
CA PRO A 235 15.47 6.35 28.74
C PRO A 235 14.83 7.43 29.63
N PRO A 236 14.66 8.67 29.07
CA PRO A 236 14.00 9.72 29.81
C PRO A 236 12.51 9.39 29.95
N GLY A 237 12.04 9.34 31.20
CA GLY A 237 10.64 9.05 31.48
C GLY A 237 10.37 8.69 32.93
N ALA A 238 9.10 8.44 33.24
CA ALA A 238 8.67 7.96 34.55
C ALA A 238 8.51 6.44 34.50
N ALA A 239 8.85 5.76 35.59
CA ALA A 239 8.65 4.33 35.76
C ALA A 239 7.85 4.05 37.02
N GLN A 240 6.90 3.12 36.98
CA GLN A 240 6.08 2.65 38.08
C GLN A 240 6.07 1.12 38.14
N GLY A 241 5.57 0.55 39.23
CA GLY A 241 5.55 -0.86 39.45
C GLY A 241 6.80 -1.41 40.13
N THR A 242 6.88 -2.73 40.27
CA THR A 242 7.96 -3.39 41.01
C THR A 242 8.59 -4.52 40.19
N LEU A 243 9.90 -4.71 40.37
CA LEU A 243 10.64 -5.86 39.88
C LEU A 243 11.07 -6.72 41.08
N SER A 244 10.66 -7.96 41.08
CA SER A 244 11.17 -9.01 42.01
C SER A 244 12.09 -9.93 41.21
N LEU A 245 13.31 -10.08 41.67
CA LEU A 245 14.34 -10.91 41.07
C LEU A 245 14.77 -12.01 42.06
N LYS A 246 14.72 -13.25 41.62
CA LYS A 246 15.30 -14.42 42.34
C LYS A 246 16.28 -15.08 41.40
N ALA A 247 17.56 -15.08 41.77
CA ALA A 247 18.61 -15.65 40.96
C ALA A 247 19.56 -16.53 41.77
N GLU A 248 20.09 -17.54 41.11
CA GLU A 248 21.12 -18.42 41.66
C GLU A 248 22.33 -18.41 40.72
N ALA A 249 23.51 -18.19 41.29
CA ALA A 249 24.74 -18.12 40.55
C ALA A 249 25.70 -19.24 41.05
N LEU A 250 26.12 -20.08 40.11
CA LEU A 250 27.20 -21.03 40.36
C LEU A 250 28.52 -20.34 40.01
N LEU A 251 29.31 -20.07 41.05
CA LEU A 251 30.61 -19.44 40.88
C LEU A 251 31.63 -20.46 40.40
N GLY A 252 32.55 -20.02 39.55
CA GLY A 252 33.65 -20.88 39.10
C GLY A 252 34.75 -21.04 40.17
N GLU A 253 35.78 -21.78 39.86
CA GLU A 253 36.91 -22.04 40.79
C GLU A 253 37.79 -20.80 41.02
N THR A 254 37.68 -19.82 40.11
CA THR A 254 38.47 -18.60 40.16
C THR A 254 37.60 -17.37 40.42
N ALA A 255 38.18 -16.42 41.13
CA ALA A 255 37.52 -15.17 41.47
C ALA A 255 37.05 -14.42 40.19
N GLY A 256 35.78 -14.02 40.15
CA GLY A 256 35.18 -13.36 38.99
C GLY A 256 34.72 -14.30 37.89
N SER A 257 34.96 -15.63 37.99
CA SER A 257 34.40 -16.58 37.05
C SER A 257 32.99 -17.01 37.51
N LEU A 258 32.09 -17.08 36.54
CA LEU A 258 30.72 -17.55 36.71
C LEU A 258 30.55 -18.81 35.87
N ARG A 259 30.07 -19.90 36.46
CA ARG A 259 29.79 -21.17 35.77
C ARG A 259 28.37 -21.23 35.22
N ALA A 260 27.43 -20.73 36.01
CA ALA A 260 26.05 -20.65 35.61
C ALA A 260 25.34 -19.56 36.42
N LEU A 261 24.38 -18.95 35.80
CA LEU A 261 23.44 -18.00 36.40
C LEU A 261 22.04 -18.39 35.95
N SER A 262 21.16 -18.64 36.88
CA SER A 262 19.76 -18.88 36.54
C SER A 262 18.85 -18.12 37.50
N GLY A 263 17.68 -17.77 37.04
CA GLY A 263 16.78 -17.00 37.90
C GLY A 263 15.44 -16.73 37.24
N GLN A 264 14.64 -16.04 38.05
CA GLN A 264 13.32 -15.57 37.61
C GLN A 264 13.16 -14.11 38.00
N ALA A 265 12.70 -13.33 37.04
CA ALA A 265 12.27 -11.94 37.24
C ALA A 265 10.75 -11.87 37.11
N GLU A 266 10.11 -11.23 38.05
CA GLU A 266 8.67 -10.99 38.08
C GLU A 266 8.42 -9.50 38.09
N PHE A 267 7.69 -9.04 37.06
CA PHE A 267 7.26 -7.67 36.94
C PHE A 267 5.82 -7.55 37.41
N THR A 268 5.58 -6.64 38.34
CA THR A 268 4.24 -6.37 38.85
C THR A 268 3.89 -4.93 38.52
N ASP A 269 2.84 -4.76 37.69
CA ASP A 269 2.31 -3.46 37.26
C ASP A 269 3.41 -2.49 36.78
N ALA A 270 4.39 -3.06 36.09
CA ALA A 270 5.49 -2.28 35.51
C ALA A 270 4.98 -1.40 34.37
N ASP A 271 5.09 -0.10 34.50
CA ASP A 271 4.74 0.90 33.50
C ASP A 271 5.89 1.89 33.34
N MET A 272 6.40 1.98 32.13
CA MET A 272 7.47 2.93 31.76
C MET A 272 6.92 3.90 30.73
N GLN A 273 6.92 5.17 31.07
CA GLN A 273 6.49 6.26 30.18
C GLN A 273 7.69 7.05 29.70
N PHE A 274 7.76 7.30 28.40
CA PHE A 274 8.85 7.99 27.74
C PHE A 274 8.40 9.38 27.30
N ALA A 275 9.25 10.38 27.51
CA ALA A 275 8.95 11.75 27.08
C ALA A 275 8.96 11.86 25.54
N ALA A 276 8.03 12.61 24.97
CA ALA A 276 8.02 12.92 23.55
C ALA A 276 9.37 13.59 23.12
N PRO A 277 9.91 13.28 21.93
CA PRO A 277 9.28 12.56 20.81
C PRO A 277 9.56 11.04 20.76
N ALA A 278 9.90 10.42 21.91
CA ALA A 278 10.24 8.99 21.94
C ALA A 278 9.09 8.10 21.44
N LYS A 279 9.45 7.06 20.73
CA LYS A 279 8.55 5.98 20.32
C LYS A 279 9.19 4.65 20.69
N PRO A 280 8.55 3.80 21.48
CA PRO A 280 7.19 3.91 22.06
C PRO A 280 7.09 4.97 23.16
N GLN A 281 5.87 5.45 23.44
CA GLN A 281 5.60 6.41 24.52
C GLN A 281 5.38 5.74 25.88
N ALA A 282 4.82 4.55 25.88
CA ALA A 282 4.67 3.78 27.12
C ALA A 282 4.84 2.29 26.86
N ILE A 283 5.45 1.61 27.84
CA ILE A 283 5.57 0.16 27.88
C ILE A 283 5.09 -0.30 29.25
N ALA A 284 4.01 -1.08 29.28
CA ALA A 284 3.53 -1.74 30.47
C ALA A 284 3.85 -3.24 30.37
N LEU A 285 4.40 -3.81 31.46
CA LEU A 285 4.82 -5.19 31.53
C LEU A 285 4.41 -5.78 32.88
N SER A 286 3.76 -6.94 32.85
CA SER A 286 3.47 -7.71 34.04
C SER A 286 3.65 -9.20 33.75
N GLY A 287 4.14 -9.95 34.74
CA GLY A 287 4.38 -11.39 34.61
C GLY A 287 5.81 -11.80 34.89
N LYS A 288 6.14 -13.04 34.53
CA LYS A 288 7.38 -13.68 34.89
C LYS A 288 8.22 -14.00 33.67
N LEU A 289 9.52 -13.81 33.84
CA LEU A 289 10.52 -14.28 32.90
C LEU A 289 11.57 -15.08 33.66
N ALA A 290 11.94 -16.24 33.14
CA ALA A 290 13.07 -17.02 33.64
C ALA A 290 14.27 -16.86 32.72
N PHE A 291 15.45 -16.89 33.30
CA PHE A 291 16.69 -16.84 32.55
C PHE A 291 17.69 -17.87 33.07
N ALA A 292 18.47 -18.39 32.16
CA ALA A 292 19.60 -19.27 32.50
C ALA A 292 20.76 -18.91 31.58
N TRP A 293 21.91 -18.70 32.17
CA TRP A 293 23.15 -18.41 31.48
C TRP A 293 24.22 -19.45 31.87
N GLN A 294 24.94 -19.91 30.87
CA GLN A 294 26.13 -20.74 31.00
C GLN A 294 27.20 -20.25 30.03
N PRO A 295 28.47 -20.57 30.17
CA PRO A 295 29.51 -20.18 29.22
C PRO A 295 29.21 -20.65 27.77
N SER A 296 28.45 -21.72 27.58
CA SER A 296 28.05 -22.28 26.30
C SER A 296 26.82 -21.60 25.72
N GLY A 297 25.98 -20.92 26.52
CA GLY A 297 24.78 -20.29 26.04
C GLY A 297 23.91 -19.63 27.08
N THR A 298 22.92 -18.91 26.58
CA THR A 298 21.92 -18.20 27.41
C THR A 298 20.53 -18.62 26.98
N GLN A 299 19.66 -18.90 27.92
CA GLN A 299 18.25 -19.14 27.73
C GLN A 299 17.44 -18.05 28.41
N LEU A 300 16.52 -17.46 27.72
CA LEU A 300 15.50 -16.53 28.20
C LEU A 300 14.12 -17.15 27.93
N GLU A 301 13.33 -17.30 28.98
CA GLU A 301 11.98 -17.85 28.90
C GLU A 301 10.95 -16.85 29.42
N LEU A 302 10.10 -16.36 28.53
CA LEU A 302 8.93 -15.61 28.88
C LEU A 302 7.83 -16.59 29.28
N GLN A 303 7.36 -16.50 30.53
CA GLN A 303 6.45 -17.50 31.09
C GLN A 303 4.98 -17.23 30.75
N PRO A 304 4.14 -18.27 30.77
CA PRO A 304 2.69 -18.09 30.62
C PRO A 304 2.12 -17.06 31.62
N GLY A 305 1.21 -16.26 31.17
CA GLY A 305 0.62 -15.15 31.95
C GLY A 305 1.40 -13.85 31.84
N LEU A 306 2.54 -13.80 31.19
CA LEU A 306 3.23 -12.53 30.89
C LEU A 306 2.36 -11.68 29.98
N HIS A 307 2.16 -10.45 30.38
CA HIS A 307 1.40 -9.43 29.64
C HIS A 307 2.30 -8.25 29.32
N LEU A 308 2.38 -7.90 28.04
CA LEU A 308 3.13 -6.77 27.53
C LEU A 308 2.18 -5.84 26.78
N GLN A 309 2.18 -4.58 27.12
CA GLN A 309 1.46 -3.54 26.39
C GLN A 309 2.41 -2.43 25.99
N VAL A 310 2.45 -2.11 24.70
CA VAL A 310 3.24 -1.02 24.15
C VAL A 310 2.33 -0.01 23.50
N THR A 311 2.41 1.23 23.95
CA THR A 311 1.65 2.34 23.38
C THR A 311 2.58 3.18 22.52
N ILE A 312 2.27 3.25 21.22
CA ILE A 312 2.97 4.06 20.24
C ILE A 312 2.05 5.24 19.94
N ASP A 313 2.39 6.40 20.42
CA ASP A 313 1.60 7.61 20.21
C ASP A 313 1.92 8.26 18.86
N GLY A 314 0.99 9.03 18.39
CA GLY A 314 1.00 9.78 17.16
C GLY A 314 -0.45 10.04 16.77
N GLU A 315 -0.72 10.61 15.62
CA GLU A 315 -2.09 10.82 15.12
C GLU A 315 -2.96 9.53 15.08
N GLN A 316 -2.39 8.37 15.39
CA GLN A 316 -3.02 7.07 15.20
C GLN A 316 -3.17 6.18 16.44
N SER A 317 -2.64 6.58 17.61
CA SER A 317 -2.76 5.84 18.87
C SER A 317 -2.74 4.31 18.70
N LEU A 318 -1.57 3.77 18.33
CA LEU A 318 -1.40 2.33 18.13
C LEU A 318 -1.03 1.67 19.45
N GLN A 319 -1.78 0.67 19.86
CA GLN A 319 -1.48 -0.17 21.01
C GLN A 319 -1.11 -1.58 20.57
N VAL A 320 -0.01 -2.08 21.11
CA VAL A 320 0.42 -3.46 20.94
C VAL A 320 0.24 -4.18 22.27
N ASN A 321 -0.64 -5.15 22.31
CA ASN A 321 -0.90 -5.94 23.48
C ASN A 321 -0.45 -7.38 23.23
N SER A 322 0.27 -7.96 24.17
CA SER A 322 0.66 -9.37 24.14
C SER A 322 0.31 -10.03 25.45
N ARG A 323 -0.26 -11.22 25.39
CA ARG A 323 -0.48 -12.09 26.55
C ARG A 323 -0.06 -13.50 26.17
N LEU A 324 0.90 -14.02 26.91
CA LEU A 324 1.41 -15.36 26.64
C LEU A 324 0.53 -16.43 27.33
N ASP A 325 -0.01 -17.34 26.55
CA ASP A 325 -0.69 -18.53 27.05
C ASP A 325 0.27 -19.70 27.23
N LYS A 326 1.37 -19.70 26.50
CA LYS A 326 2.46 -20.71 26.54
C LYS A 326 3.80 -20.00 26.67
N ALA A 327 4.79 -20.71 27.16
CA ALA A 327 6.15 -20.18 27.27
C ALA A 327 6.73 -19.86 25.87
N PHE A 328 7.43 -18.73 25.78
CA PHE A 328 8.27 -18.38 24.63
C PHE A 328 9.73 -18.39 25.10
N VAL A 329 10.54 -19.20 24.47
CA VAL A 329 11.93 -19.45 24.89
C VAL A 329 12.88 -18.95 23.81
N LEU A 330 13.85 -18.13 24.18
CA LEU A 330 14.95 -17.71 23.33
C LEU A 330 16.24 -18.37 23.88
N ARG A 331 16.88 -19.15 23.05
CA ARG A 331 18.19 -19.77 23.36
C ARG A 331 19.27 -19.15 22.49
N VAL A 332 20.37 -18.81 23.11
CA VAL A 332 21.54 -18.22 22.41
C VAL A 332 22.75 -19.10 22.77
N ASP A 333 23.24 -19.86 21.81
CA ASP A 333 24.37 -20.79 21.99
C ASP A 333 25.48 -20.39 20.98
N ASN A 334 26.70 -20.22 21.49
CA ASN A 334 27.89 -19.90 20.67
C ASN A 334 27.68 -18.77 19.65
N GLY A 335 26.91 -17.74 20.03
CA GLY A 335 26.62 -16.58 19.17
C GLY A 335 25.51 -16.75 18.15
N ALA A 336 24.82 -17.88 18.18
CA ALA A 336 23.57 -18.09 17.45
C ALA A 336 22.40 -18.19 18.42
N GLY A 337 21.34 -17.42 18.16
CA GLY A 337 20.12 -17.43 18.95
C GLY A 337 18.94 -17.98 18.17
N VAL A 338 18.12 -18.81 18.78
CA VAL A 338 16.89 -19.33 18.16
C VAL A 338 15.77 -19.31 19.19
N SER A 339 14.57 -18.92 18.76
CA SER A 339 13.38 -18.97 19.59
C SER A 339 12.61 -20.28 19.41
N GLU A 340 11.95 -20.70 20.49
CA GLU A 340 10.96 -21.78 20.49
C GLU A 340 9.65 -21.26 21.07
N GLY A 341 8.53 -21.67 20.48
CA GLY A 341 7.20 -21.21 20.87
C GLY A 341 6.67 -20.09 20.00
N GLU A 342 5.53 -19.57 20.36
CA GLU A 342 4.86 -18.46 19.70
C GLU A 342 4.70 -17.30 20.67
N PHE A 343 5.05 -16.10 20.20
CA PHE A 343 4.82 -14.87 20.94
C PHE A 343 3.62 -14.14 20.30
N PRO A 344 2.40 -14.33 20.82
CA PRO A 344 1.22 -13.72 20.29
C PRO A 344 1.19 -12.24 20.61
N PHE A 345 0.65 -11.44 19.70
CA PHE A 345 0.39 -10.03 19.95
C PHE A 345 -0.89 -9.57 19.26
N THR A 346 -1.50 -8.53 19.79
CA THR A 346 -2.64 -7.85 19.19
C THR A 346 -2.27 -6.40 18.99
N LEU A 347 -2.41 -5.92 17.75
CA LEU A 347 -2.33 -4.51 17.41
C LEU A 347 -3.74 -3.95 17.44
N ASP A 348 -3.98 -2.94 18.24
CA ASP A 348 -5.26 -2.26 18.31
C ASP A 348 -5.10 -0.77 17.99
N SER A 349 -5.92 -0.30 17.06
CA SER A 349 -5.92 1.10 16.64
C SER A 349 -7.33 1.52 16.23
N PRO A 350 -7.82 2.67 16.72
CA PRO A 350 -9.10 3.23 16.28
C PRO A 350 -9.18 3.40 14.75
N ARG A 351 -8.04 3.57 14.11
CA ARG A 351 -7.94 3.84 12.67
C ARG A 351 -7.79 2.60 11.81
N TRP A 352 -7.06 1.59 12.30
CA TRP A 352 -6.69 0.40 11.52
C TRP A 352 -7.44 -0.85 11.97
N GLY A 353 -8.28 -0.74 13.03
CA GLY A 353 -8.95 -1.88 13.61
C GLY A 353 -8.01 -2.77 14.43
N ARG A 354 -8.42 -4.01 14.64
CA ARG A 354 -7.69 -4.99 15.44
C ARG A 354 -6.99 -6.00 14.54
N TRP A 355 -5.73 -6.22 14.84
CA TRP A 355 -4.87 -7.18 14.15
C TRP A 355 -4.22 -8.11 15.15
N ASP A 356 -4.46 -9.39 15.04
CA ASP A 356 -3.82 -10.40 15.86
C ASP A 356 -2.61 -10.96 15.09
N GLY A 357 -1.51 -11.16 15.78
CA GLY A 357 -0.29 -11.69 15.21
C GLY A 357 0.43 -12.62 16.16
N ALA A 358 1.39 -13.35 15.64
CA ALA A 358 2.29 -14.14 16.44
C ALA A 358 3.68 -14.16 15.80
N VAL A 359 4.70 -13.95 16.62
CA VAL A 359 6.10 -14.23 16.25
C VAL A 359 6.33 -15.71 16.46
N HIS A 360 6.64 -16.43 15.39
CA HIS A 360 6.85 -17.89 15.45
C HIS A 360 8.30 -18.28 15.57
N HIS A 361 9.18 -17.48 15.01
CA HIS A 361 10.59 -17.79 14.93
C HIS A 361 11.40 -16.51 15.02
N VAL A 362 12.38 -16.51 15.89
CA VAL A 362 13.42 -15.49 15.97
C VAL A 362 14.76 -16.19 15.89
N SER A 363 15.61 -15.78 14.97
CA SER A 363 17.00 -16.20 14.92
C SER A 363 17.92 -14.99 15.08
N LEU A 364 18.95 -15.15 15.87
CA LEU A 364 19.94 -14.12 16.14
C LEU A 364 21.31 -14.69 15.78
N ASN A 365 22.13 -13.89 15.11
CA ASN A 365 23.49 -14.27 14.77
C ASN A 365 24.46 -13.17 15.23
N GLY A 366 25.43 -13.53 16.05
CA GLY A 366 26.37 -12.58 16.63
C GLY A 366 27.49 -13.28 17.41
N GLY A 367 28.45 -12.53 17.93
CA GLY A 367 29.48 -13.05 18.77
C GLY A 367 29.00 -13.26 20.22
N ALA A 368 29.21 -14.41 20.81
CA ALA A 368 28.75 -14.77 22.16
C ALA A 368 29.32 -13.90 23.29
N ALA A 369 30.39 -13.17 23.05
CA ALA A 369 31.10 -12.37 24.03
C ALA A 369 30.84 -10.85 23.95
N SER A 370 30.19 -10.36 22.88
CA SER A 370 29.91 -8.94 22.70
C SER A 370 28.45 -8.79 22.28
N ALA A 371 27.79 -7.78 22.78
CA ALA A 371 26.41 -7.44 22.39
C ALA A 371 26.30 -7.02 20.90
N ASP A 372 27.31 -7.34 20.09
CA ASP A 372 27.37 -7.01 18.68
C ASP A 372 26.68 -8.08 17.85
N TRP A 373 25.37 -7.98 17.77
CA TRP A 373 24.56 -8.81 16.88
C TRP A 373 24.88 -8.44 15.43
N LYS A 374 25.23 -9.45 14.63
CA LYS A 374 25.54 -9.28 13.19
C LYS A 374 24.33 -9.44 12.30
N ALA A 375 23.35 -10.20 12.73
CA ALA A 375 22.10 -10.36 12.03
C ALA A 375 21.01 -10.83 13.00
N ALA A 376 19.77 -10.45 12.70
CA ALA A 376 18.58 -10.95 13.38
C ALA A 376 17.49 -11.21 12.33
N GLU A 377 16.77 -12.30 12.49
CA GLU A 377 15.63 -12.66 11.66
C GLU A 377 14.44 -12.95 12.55
N ALA A 378 13.25 -12.57 12.08
CA ALA A 378 12.01 -12.91 12.76
C ALA A 378 10.92 -13.25 11.74
N GLN A 379 10.15 -14.28 12.04
CA GLN A 379 8.98 -14.68 11.27
C GLN A 379 7.72 -14.37 12.06
N VAL A 380 6.83 -13.61 11.48
CA VAL A 380 5.63 -13.10 12.11
C VAL A 380 4.43 -13.48 11.26
N ARG A 381 3.44 -14.11 11.86
CA ARG A 381 2.12 -14.33 11.24
C ARG A 381 1.18 -13.24 11.69
N ILE A 382 0.41 -12.73 10.75
CA ILE A 382 -0.56 -11.65 11.00
C ILE A 382 -1.94 -12.09 10.55
N LYS A 383 -2.94 -11.84 11.38
CA LYS A 383 -4.34 -12.03 11.05
C LYS A 383 -5.11 -10.80 11.52
N GLY A 384 -5.75 -10.11 10.58
CA GLY A 384 -6.49 -8.89 10.86
C GLY A 384 -7.95 -9.00 10.42
N GLN A 385 -8.81 -8.35 11.16
CA GLN A 385 -10.20 -8.17 10.78
C GLN A 385 -10.63 -6.75 11.09
N MET A 386 -11.27 -6.11 10.12
CA MET A 386 -11.79 -4.76 10.25
C MET A 386 -13.20 -4.70 9.67
N LYS A 387 -14.20 -4.45 10.51
CA LYS A 387 -15.62 -4.42 10.08
C LYS A 387 -15.91 -3.24 9.15
N GLN A 388 -15.38 -2.08 9.47
CA GLN A 388 -15.59 -0.89 8.67
C GLN A 388 -14.41 0.07 8.81
N TRP A 389 -13.96 0.59 7.69
CA TRP A 389 -12.95 1.63 7.63
C TRP A 389 -13.34 2.67 6.59
N GLN A 390 -13.14 3.93 6.95
CA GLN A 390 -13.41 5.06 6.07
C GLN A 390 -12.32 6.09 6.21
N ARG A 391 -11.77 6.49 5.09
CA ARG A 391 -10.83 7.61 5.00
C ARG A 391 -11.04 8.33 3.69
N ASP A 392 -11.25 9.65 3.76
CA ASP A 392 -11.55 10.47 2.61
C ASP A 392 -12.70 9.86 1.77
N ALA A 393 -12.40 9.53 0.54
CA ALA A 393 -13.36 8.94 -0.40
C ALA A 393 -13.42 7.41 -0.37
N ILE A 394 -12.57 6.74 0.42
CA ILE A 394 -12.48 5.29 0.46
C ILE A 394 -13.26 4.74 1.64
N GLN A 395 -14.12 3.77 1.37
CA GLN A 395 -14.83 2.99 2.38
C GLN A 395 -14.55 1.51 2.15
N ILE A 396 -14.16 0.82 3.21
CA ILE A 396 -13.94 -0.62 3.22
C ILE A 396 -14.89 -1.25 4.24
N ARG A 397 -15.53 -2.35 3.85
CA ARG A 397 -16.35 -3.17 4.76
C ARG A 397 -15.85 -4.59 4.77
N ASP A 398 -15.80 -5.17 5.98
CA ASP A 398 -15.42 -6.54 6.25
C ASP A 398 -14.10 -6.93 5.57
N LEU A 399 -13.04 -6.17 5.93
CA LEU A 399 -11.66 -6.52 5.57
C LEU A 399 -11.20 -7.67 6.45
N GLN A 400 -10.73 -8.70 5.85
CA GLN A 400 -10.00 -9.80 6.48
C GLN A 400 -8.60 -9.84 5.88
N ALA A 401 -7.61 -10.00 6.72
CA ALA A 401 -6.22 -10.09 6.30
C ALA A 401 -5.54 -11.26 6.99
N THR A 402 -4.78 -12.01 6.23
CA THR A 402 -3.88 -13.04 6.75
C THR A 402 -2.56 -12.96 6.02
N GLY A 403 -1.47 -13.15 6.71
CA GLY A 403 -0.17 -13.12 6.06
C GLY A 403 0.97 -13.48 6.97
N ASP A 404 2.11 -13.64 6.34
CA ASP A 404 3.38 -13.91 7.00
C ASP A 404 4.35 -12.78 6.64
N MET A 405 5.12 -12.35 7.64
CA MET A 405 6.14 -11.32 7.50
C MET A 405 7.48 -11.89 7.98
N ALA A 406 8.48 -11.78 7.13
CA ALA A 406 9.86 -12.05 7.51
C ALA A 406 10.59 -10.72 7.70
N LEU A 407 11.28 -10.61 8.82
CA LEU A 407 12.11 -9.46 9.17
C LEU A 407 13.56 -9.90 9.22
N HIS A 408 14.44 -9.22 8.53
CA HIS A 408 15.88 -9.46 8.51
C HIS A 408 16.59 -8.16 8.87
N TRP A 409 17.38 -8.21 9.91
CA TRP A 409 18.16 -7.05 10.33
C TRP A 409 19.65 -7.33 10.31
N SER A 410 20.43 -6.38 9.86
CA SER A 410 21.88 -6.37 10.03
C SER A 410 22.40 -4.93 10.14
N PRO A 411 23.52 -4.70 10.82
CA PRO A 411 24.10 -3.35 10.95
C PRO A 411 24.44 -2.69 9.60
N ALA A 412 24.85 -3.49 8.61
CA ALA A 412 25.23 -3.00 7.29
C ALA A 412 24.03 -2.73 6.37
N ALA A 413 23.00 -3.59 6.40
CA ALA A 413 21.86 -3.53 5.50
C ALA A 413 20.64 -2.81 6.12
N GLY A 414 20.65 -2.61 7.46
CA GLY A 414 19.48 -2.13 8.18
C GLY A 414 18.41 -3.20 8.35
N LEU A 415 17.16 -2.79 8.46
CA LEU A 415 16.01 -3.68 8.60
C LEU A 415 15.37 -3.92 7.22
N ASN A 416 15.41 -5.15 6.74
CA ASN A 416 14.66 -5.61 5.57
C ASN A 416 13.40 -6.33 6.03
N SER A 417 12.28 -6.05 5.41
CA SER A 417 11.02 -6.72 5.67
C SER A 417 10.44 -7.27 4.38
N GLU A 418 10.06 -8.54 4.42
CA GLU A 418 9.29 -9.20 3.39
C GLU A 418 7.93 -9.55 3.97
N LEU A 419 6.87 -9.04 3.37
CA LEU A 419 5.51 -9.22 3.83
C LEU A 419 4.67 -9.86 2.72
N ALA A 420 4.07 -11.00 3.00
CA ALA A 420 3.12 -11.66 2.12
C ALA A 420 1.73 -11.60 2.75
N LEU A 421 0.83 -10.80 2.17
CA LEU A 421 -0.54 -10.61 2.67
C LEU A 421 -1.56 -11.17 1.70
N GLN A 422 -2.55 -11.86 2.24
CA GLN A 422 -3.79 -12.17 1.59
C GLN A 422 -4.91 -11.37 2.25
N LEU A 423 -5.53 -10.50 1.46
CA LEU A 423 -6.61 -9.63 1.91
C LEU A 423 -7.91 -10.08 1.25
N GLY A 424 -8.97 -10.19 2.02
CA GLY A 424 -10.33 -10.37 1.55
C GLY A 424 -11.17 -9.15 1.93
N VAL A 425 -11.89 -8.57 0.98
CA VAL A 425 -12.73 -7.41 1.21
C VAL A 425 -14.13 -7.72 0.68
N GLU A 426 -15.14 -7.68 1.53
CA GLU A 426 -16.52 -7.88 1.07
C GLU A 426 -16.97 -6.71 0.19
N ARG A 427 -16.64 -5.48 0.59
CA ARG A 427 -16.95 -4.30 -0.21
C ARG A 427 -15.90 -3.21 -0.04
N LEU A 428 -15.38 -2.74 -1.16
CA LEU A 428 -14.58 -1.52 -1.25
C LEU A 428 -15.34 -0.53 -2.12
N ALA A 429 -15.57 0.67 -1.60
CA ALA A 429 -16.19 1.75 -2.34
C ALA A 429 -15.27 2.97 -2.36
N TRP A 430 -15.16 3.59 -3.52
CA TRP A 430 -14.48 4.87 -3.72
C TRP A 430 -15.53 5.87 -4.23
N SER A 431 -15.70 6.97 -3.52
CA SER A 431 -16.78 7.94 -3.75
C SER A 431 -16.29 9.30 -4.30
N ARG A 432 -15.03 9.42 -4.68
CA ARG A 432 -14.52 10.65 -5.30
C ARG A 432 -14.97 10.71 -6.76
N ASP A 433 -14.54 11.54 -7.57
CA ASP A 433 -14.91 11.90 -8.95
C ASP A 433 -15.69 10.85 -9.79
N VAL A 434 -15.31 9.58 -9.69
CA VAL A 434 -16.01 8.45 -10.32
C VAL A 434 -16.30 7.39 -9.25
N PRO A 435 -17.55 7.27 -8.79
CA PRO A 435 -17.91 6.26 -7.78
C PRO A 435 -17.65 4.84 -8.27
N LEU A 436 -16.77 4.15 -7.59
CA LEU A 436 -16.35 2.79 -7.89
C LEU A 436 -16.68 1.88 -6.72
N THR A 437 -17.27 0.74 -6.98
CA THR A 437 -17.55 -0.27 -5.97
C THR A 437 -17.02 -1.63 -6.42
N MET A 438 -16.17 -2.24 -5.60
CA MET A 438 -15.71 -3.61 -5.74
C MET A 438 -16.42 -4.48 -4.70
N SER A 439 -16.88 -5.64 -5.12
CA SER A 439 -17.52 -6.62 -4.24
C SER A 439 -16.70 -7.89 -4.18
N ARG A 440 -16.52 -8.44 -2.98
CA ARG A 440 -15.79 -9.70 -2.72
C ARG A 440 -14.40 -9.74 -3.38
N ALA A 441 -13.65 -8.65 -3.22
CA ALA A 441 -12.31 -8.57 -3.76
C ALA A 441 -11.32 -9.38 -2.89
N THR A 442 -10.44 -10.11 -3.54
CA THR A 442 -9.31 -10.80 -2.90
C THR A 442 -8.01 -10.23 -3.44
N TRP A 443 -7.09 -9.94 -2.55
CA TRP A 443 -5.80 -9.39 -2.89
C TRP A 443 -4.72 -10.26 -2.27
N LYS A 444 -3.76 -10.68 -3.07
CA LYS A 444 -2.52 -11.33 -2.62
C LYS A 444 -1.40 -10.37 -2.92
N VAL A 445 -0.88 -9.73 -1.89
CA VAL A 445 0.15 -8.70 -2.02
C VAL A 445 1.40 -9.19 -1.32
N LYS A 446 2.53 -9.06 -1.98
CA LYS A 446 3.85 -9.13 -1.37
C LYS A 446 4.41 -7.72 -1.30
N ALA A 447 5.00 -7.41 -0.18
CA ALA A 447 5.62 -6.11 0.05
C ALA A 447 7.03 -6.33 0.57
N ASP A 448 7.99 -5.74 -0.10
CA ASP A 448 9.38 -5.73 0.31
C ASP A 448 9.74 -4.30 0.70
N ALA A 449 10.35 -4.13 1.85
CA ALA A 449 10.82 -2.84 2.31
C ALA A 449 12.15 -2.95 3.02
N THR A 450 13.01 -1.97 2.81
CA THR A 450 14.31 -1.87 3.47
C THR A 450 14.36 -0.55 4.24
N ALA A 451 14.56 -0.61 5.55
CA ALA A 451 14.77 0.56 6.39
C ALA A 451 16.24 0.64 6.77
N LYS A 452 16.97 1.61 6.22
CA LYS A 452 18.28 2.03 6.74
C LYS A 452 18.09 3.13 7.78
N ALA A 453 19.09 3.34 8.61
CA ALA A 453 19.00 4.30 9.71
C ALA A 453 18.58 5.72 9.27
N ASP A 454 18.92 6.11 8.04
CA ASP A 454 18.70 7.45 7.48
C ASP A 454 17.56 7.52 6.44
N ASP A 455 16.97 6.41 6.04
CA ASP A 455 15.93 6.36 5.01
C ASP A 455 14.54 6.15 5.61
N SER A 456 13.55 6.85 5.04
CA SER A 456 12.17 6.57 5.40
C SER A 456 11.78 5.17 4.88
N PHE A 457 11.30 4.31 5.74
CA PHE A 457 10.76 2.98 5.43
C PHE A 457 9.79 3.01 4.22
N TRP A 458 8.95 4.04 4.15
CA TRP A 458 7.98 4.22 3.09
C TRP A 458 8.58 4.51 1.72
N ALA A 459 9.80 5.07 1.66
CA ALA A 459 10.47 5.37 0.39
C ALA A 459 11.03 4.12 -0.27
N SER A 460 11.40 3.11 0.51
CA SER A 460 11.92 1.83 0.01
C SER A 460 10.84 0.79 -0.31
N LEU A 461 9.58 1.06 0.07
CA LEU A 461 8.49 0.10 -0.07
C LEU A 461 8.25 -0.26 -1.54
N LEU A 462 8.37 -1.55 -1.83
CA LEU A 462 8.10 -2.16 -3.13
C LEU A 462 6.95 -3.15 -2.99
N LEU A 463 5.89 -2.94 -3.74
CA LEU A 463 4.72 -3.81 -3.74
C LEU A 463 4.64 -4.60 -5.04
N HIS A 464 4.39 -5.88 -4.94
CA HIS A 464 4.02 -6.74 -6.05
C HIS A 464 2.95 -7.74 -5.60
N GLY A 465 2.17 -8.26 -6.54
CA GLY A 465 1.09 -9.17 -6.18
C GLY A 465 -0.04 -9.21 -7.17
N GLU A 466 -1.15 -9.75 -6.72
CA GLU A 466 -2.35 -9.92 -7.52
C GLU A 466 -3.59 -9.50 -6.71
N ALA A 467 -4.45 -8.75 -7.37
CA ALA A 467 -5.78 -8.43 -6.87
C ALA A 467 -6.83 -8.99 -7.82
N SER A 468 -7.87 -9.60 -7.31
CA SER A 468 -8.99 -10.10 -8.10
C SER A 468 -10.33 -9.71 -7.48
N SER A 469 -11.30 -9.45 -8.33
CA SER A 469 -12.67 -9.16 -7.94
C SER A 469 -13.61 -9.84 -8.92
N PRO A 470 -14.65 -10.57 -8.47
CA PRO A 470 -15.64 -11.17 -9.36
C PRO A 470 -16.49 -10.12 -10.07
N GLN A 471 -16.63 -8.96 -9.47
CA GLN A 471 -17.41 -7.88 -10.04
C GLN A 471 -16.92 -6.52 -9.54
N LEU A 472 -16.74 -5.59 -10.48
CA LEU A 472 -16.46 -4.19 -10.25
C LEU A 472 -17.58 -3.35 -10.88
N THR A 473 -18.15 -2.43 -10.15
CA THR A 473 -19.18 -1.52 -10.64
C THR A 473 -18.68 -0.08 -10.62
N VAL A 474 -18.82 0.60 -11.73
CA VAL A 474 -18.51 2.03 -11.87
C VAL A 474 -19.83 2.75 -12.17
N ARG A 475 -20.20 3.70 -11.34
CA ARG A 475 -21.36 4.56 -11.60
C ARG A 475 -20.93 5.83 -12.27
N GLN A 476 -21.58 6.14 -13.38
CA GLN A 476 -21.36 7.38 -14.10
C GLN A 476 -22.65 8.21 -14.03
N GLY A 477 -22.61 9.35 -13.37
CA GLY A 477 -23.77 10.22 -13.22
C GLY A 477 -24.99 9.56 -12.55
N THR A 478 -26.18 10.05 -12.85
CA THR A 478 -27.43 9.68 -12.19
C THR A 478 -28.06 8.37 -12.65
N GLY A 479 -27.47 7.63 -13.61
CA GLY A 479 -28.18 6.46 -14.16
C GLY A 479 -27.39 5.35 -14.83
N GLN A 480 -26.21 5.59 -15.31
CA GLN A 480 -25.47 4.57 -16.05
C GLN A 480 -24.51 3.81 -15.14
N VAL A 481 -24.62 2.49 -15.15
CA VAL A 481 -23.77 1.57 -14.40
C VAL A 481 -22.94 0.76 -15.38
N LEU A 482 -21.64 1.01 -15.39
CA LEU A 482 -20.67 0.17 -16.05
C LEU A 482 -20.31 -0.98 -15.10
N THR A 483 -20.54 -2.20 -15.50
CA THR A 483 -20.20 -3.40 -14.72
C THR A 483 -19.05 -4.12 -15.40
N LEU A 484 -17.94 -4.25 -14.69
CA LEU A 484 -16.85 -5.11 -15.08
C LEU A 484 -17.08 -6.48 -14.43
N GLY A 485 -17.00 -7.54 -15.22
CA GLY A 485 -17.03 -8.91 -14.75
C GLY A 485 -15.77 -9.25 -13.95
N ALA A 486 -15.42 -10.54 -13.95
CA ALA A 486 -14.22 -10.96 -13.24
C ALA A 486 -13.01 -10.14 -13.70
N SER A 487 -12.42 -9.46 -12.73
CA SER A 487 -11.30 -8.54 -12.96
C SER A 487 -10.09 -9.01 -12.17
N ARG A 488 -8.95 -9.01 -12.83
CA ARG A 488 -7.66 -9.36 -12.24
C ARG A 488 -6.67 -8.24 -12.49
N LEU A 489 -6.05 -7.76 -11.43
CA LEU A 489 -4.98 -6.78 -11.47
C LEU A 489 -3.71 -7.43 -10.92
N GLN A 490 -2.69 -7.54 -11.75
CA GLN A 490 -1.37 -8.01 -11.34
C GLN A 490 -0.45 -6.82 -11.16
N LEU A 491 0.03 -6.63 -9.95
CA LEU A 491 1.06 -5.65 -9.61
C LEU A 491 2.41 -6.28 -9.94
N LEU A 492 3.06 -5.83 -10.98
CA LEU A 492 4.40 -6.30 -11.34
C LEU A 492 5.42 -5.64 -10.43
N GLN A 493 5.29 -4.34 -10.28
CA GLN A 493 6.13 -3.53 -9.41
C GLN A 493 5.42 -2.21 -9.11
N LEU A 494 5.25 -1.86 -7.84
CA LEU A 494 4.67 -0.59 -7.43
C LEU A 494 5.46 0.00 -6.27
N ARG A 495 5.98 1.20 -6.44
CA ARG A 495 6.61 2.03 -5.42
C ARG A 495 5.67 3.19 -5.07
N PRO A 496 4.97 3.14 -3.93
CA PRO A 496 3.98 4.17 -3.58
C PRO A 496 4.58 5.55 -3.37
N ASN A 497 5.82 5.61 -2.88
CA ASN A 497 6.51 6.85 -2.50
C ASN A 497 7.87 6.97 -3.19
N GLY A 498 7.91 6.81 -4.51
CA GLY A 498 9.13 7.13 -5.28
C GLY A 498 9.51 8.61 -5.17
N THR A 499 10.73 8.95 -5.54
CA THR A 499 11.28 10.32 -5.46
C THR A 499 10.46 11.38 -6.18
N GLN A 500 9.65 10.97 -7.16
CA GLN A 500 8.74 11.83 -7.94
C GLN A 500 7.26 11.46 -7.77
N GLY A 501 6.89 10.76 -6.69
CA GLY A 501 5.55 10.22 -6.45
C GLY A 501 5.46 8.73 -6.75
N ALA A 502 4.24 8.19 -6.78
CA ALA A 502 4.03 6.77 -7.01
C ALA A 502 4.46 6.35 -8.42
N GLN A 503 5.22 5.26 -8.50
CA GLN A 503 5.73 4.69 -9.74
C GLN A 503 5.47 3.19 -9.78
N GLY A 504 5.13 2.65 -10.95
CA GLY A 504 4.91 1.22 -11.04
C GLY A 504 4.38 0.72 -12.37
N GLU A 505 4.30 -0.59 -12.45
CA GLU A 505 3.77 -1.32 -13.59
C GLU A 505 2.78 -2.38 -13.15
N LEU A 506 1.63 -2.41 -13.83
CA LEU A 506 0.51 -3.28 -13.51
C LEU A 506 -0.07 -3.90 -14.78
N MET A 507 -0.59 -5.11 -14.68
CA MET A 507 -1.36 -5.77 -15.73
C MET A 507 -2.82 -5.87 -15.28
N LEU A 508 -3.73 -5.36 -16.08
CA LEU A 508 -5.17 -5.43 -15.85
C LEU A 508 -5.79 -6.41 -16.85
N ALA A 509 -6.58 -7.35 -16.35
CA ALA A 509 -7.43 -8.21 -17.16
C ALA A 509 -8.88 -8.09 -16.66
N VAL A 510 -9.79 -7.82 -17.56
CA VAL A 510 -11.24 -7.74 -17.31
C VAL A 510 -11.92 -8.69 -18.28
N ASP A 511 -12.62 -9.70 -17.77
CA ASP A 511 -13.19 -10.74 -18.62
C ASP A 511 -14.46 -10.28 -19.37
N ALA A 512 -15.19 -9.32 -18.81
CA ALA A 512 -16.40 -8.78 -19.43
C ALA A 512 -16.66 -7.35 -18.99
N LEU A 513 -16.81 -6.46 -19.95
CA LEU A 513 -17.20 -5.09 -19.72
C LEU A 513 -18.64 -4.91 -20.19
N ARG A 514 -19.58 -4.77 -19.25
CA ARG A 514 -21.02 -4.72 -19.54
C ARG A 514 -21.52 -3.28 -19.51
N PHE A 515 -22.09 -2.90 -20.64
CA PHE A 515 -22.70 -1.58 -20.82
C PHE A 515 -24.01 -1.75 -21.59
N GLY A 516 -25.12 -1.69 -20.88
CA GLY A 516 -26.45 -1.90 -21.49
C GLY A 516 -26.56 -3.26 -22.18
N ALA A 517 -27.13 -3.25 -23.37
CA ALA A 517 -27.35 -4.44 -24.21
C ALA A 517 -26.19 -4.74 -25.19
N TRP A 518 -25.09 -4.02 -25.09
CA TRP A 518 -23.93 -4.23 -25.95
C TRP A 518 -23.19 -5.53 -25.62
N PRO A 519 -22.59 -6.18 -26.62
CA PRO A 519 -21.71 -7.32 -26.38
C PRO A 519 -20.64 -6.94 -25.35
N SER A 520 -20.36 -7.86 -24.46
CA SER A 520 -19.43 -7.63 -23.37
C SER A 520 -17.98 -7.91 -23.80
N PRO A 521 -17.16 -6.91 -24.10
CA PRO A 521 -15.76 -7.13 -24.42
C PRO A 521 -14.94 -7.52 -23.19
N ALA A 522 -13.91 -8.33 -23.39
CA ALA A 522 -12.82 -8.50 -22.45
C ALA A 522 -11.72 -7.47 -22.76
N VAL A 523 -11.07 -6.96 -21.71
CA VAL A 523 -9.99 -5.98 -21.84
C VAL A 523 -8.74 -6.51 -21.15
N ARG A 524 -7.62 -6.42 -21.82
CA ARG A 524 -6.29 -6.67 -21.26
C ARG A 524 -5.44 -5.44 -21.46
N ALA A 525 -4.85 -4.95 -20.37
CA ALA A 525 -4.08 -3.71 -20.40
C ALA A 525 -2.82 -3.82 -19.55
N ARG A 526 -1.75 -3.22 -20.02
CA ARG A 526 -0.56 -2.90 -19.26
C ARG A 526 -0.65 -1.44 -18.84
N LEU A 527 -0.52 -1.20 -17.55
CA LEU A 527 -0.63 0.11 -16.95
C LEU A 527 0.73 0.51 -16.38
N ARG A 528 1.22 1.68 -16.72
CA ARG A 528 2.46 2.24 -16.16
C ARG A 528 2.14 3.54 -15.47
N LEU A 529 2.43 3.57 -14.19
CA LEU A 529 2.28 4.75 -13.33
C LEU A 529 3.63 5.44 -13.19
N ASP A 530 3.70 6.69 -13.53
CA ASP A 530 4.90 7.50 -13.41
C ASP A 530 4.55 8.95 -13.13
N ALA A 531 5.08 9.49 -12.03
CA ALA A 531 4.92 10.90 -11.62
C ALA A 531 3.47 11.44 -11.71
N GLY A 532 2.49 10.65 -11.28
CA GLY A 532 1.09 11.03 -11.32
C GLY A 532 0.42 10.89 -12.70
N LYS A 533 1.11 10.34 -13.69
CA LYS A 533 0.59 10.02 -15.01
C LYS A 533 0.48 8.50 -15.18
N LEU A 534 -0.72 8.02 -15.48
CA LEU A 534 -1.01 6.63 -15.80
C LEU A 534 -0.98 6.48 -17.32
N ARG A 535 -0.07 5.68 -17.85
CA ARG A 535 -0.06 5.26 -19.25
C ARG A 535 -0.65 3.87 -19.36
N SER A 536 -1.43 3.63 -20.41
CA SER A 536 -2.04 2.33 -20.66
C SER A 536 -1.84 1.92 -22.10
N ASP A 537 -1.53 0.67 -22.32
CA ASP A 537 -1.56 0.01 -23.60
C ASP A 537 -2.24 -1.36 -23.46
N GLY A 538 -2.99 -1.77 -24.45
CA GLY A 538 -3.74 -3.01 -24.29
C GLY A 538 -4.58 -3.38 -25.50
N THR A 539 -5.41 -4.41 -25.27
CA THR A 539 -6.25 -5.02 -26.28
C THR A 539 -7.68 -5.23 -25.78
N VAL A 540 -8.62 -5.10 -26.68
CA VAL A 540 -10.04 -5.37 -26.47
C VAL A 540 -10.41 -6.61 -27.25
N HIS A 541 -11.03 -7.57 -26.59
CA HIS A 541 -11.43 -8.85 -27.18
C HIS A 541 -12.94 -9.01 -27.11
N LEU A 542 -13.53 -9.51 -28.18
CA LEU A 542 -14.91 -9.99 -28.24
C LEU A 542 -14.90 -11.48 -28.51
N GLN A 543 -15.58 -12.26 -27.67
CA GLN A 543 -15.62 -13.72 -27.76
C GLN A 543 -14.24 -14.38 -27.95
N GLY A 544 -13.22 -13.81 -27.29
CA GLY A 544 -11.84 -14.31 -27.36
C GLY A 544 -11.01 -13.77 -28.52
N THR A 545 -11.60 -13.05 -29.49
CA THR A 545 -10.92 -12.47 -30.64
C THR A 545 -10.52 -11.02 -30.33
N GLU A 546 -9.28 -10.66 -30.62
CA GLU A 546 -8.80 -9.27 -30.53
C GLU A 546 -9.48 -8.42 -31.59
N VAL A 547 -10.19 -7.37 -31.16
CA VAL A 547 -10.91 -6.47 -32.06
C VAL A 547 -10.29 -5.08 -32.11
N PHE A 548 -9.73 -4.60 -31.00
CA PHE A 548 -9.06 -3.30 -30.92
C PHE A 548 -7.79 -3.40 -30.09
N ARG A 549 -6.80 -2.59 -30.48
CA ARG A 549 -5.68 -2.19 -29.63
C ARG A 549 -5.89 -0.76 -29.20
N PHE A 550 -5.47 -0.47 -27.99
CA PHE A 550 -5.50 0.88 -27.48
C PHE A 550 -4.20 1.26 -26.80
N ALA A 551 -3.89 2.55 -26.86
CA ALA A 551 -2.83 3.16 -26.09
C ALA A 551 -3.33 4.51 -25.60
N GLY A 552 -3.06 4.82 -24.33
CA GLY A 552 -3.57 6.05 -23.76
C GLY A 552 -2.77 6.52 -22.54
N SER A 553 -3.15 7.68 -22.08
CA SER A 553 -2.57 8.26 -20.88
C SER A 553 -3.63 9.03 -20.08
N HIS A 554 -3.49 9.00 -18.73
CA HIS A 554 -4.36 9.72 -17.83
C HIS A 554 -3.53 10.43 -16.76
N ALA A 555 -3.70 11.73 -16.64
CA ALA A 555 -3.07 12.55 -15.61
C ALA A 555 -3.92 12.51 -14.34
N LEU A 556 -3.46 11.81 -13.30
CA LEU A 556 -4.22 11.59 -12.06
C LEU A 556 -4.52 12.88 -11.30
N THR A 557 -3.63 13.86 -11.38
CA THR A 557 -3.79 15.16 -10.69
C THR A 557 -4.79 16.08 -11.38
N GLN A 558 -4.88 15.99 -12.71
CA GLN A 558 -5.78 16.82 -13.52
C GLN A 558 -7.10 16.11 -13.80
N GLY A 559 -7.12 14.78 -13.61
CA GLY A 559 -8.27 13.94 -13.93
C GLY A 559 -8.57 13.85 -15.44
N CYS A 560 -7.63 14.24 -16.33
CA CYS A 560 -7.81 14.21 -17.76
C CYS A 560 -6.94 13.15 -18.42
N GLY A 561 -7.44 12.60 -19.51
CA GLY A 561 -6.73 11.56 -20.25
C GLY A 561 -7.09 11.56 -21.73
N GLU A 562 -6.30 10.84 -22.48
CA GLU A 562 -6.47 10.58 -23.91
C GLU A 562 -6.15 9.11 -24.20
N ALA A 563 -6.81 8.54 -25.19
CA ALA A 563 -6.50 7.21 -25.70
C ALA A 563 -6.75 7.12 -27.19
N THR A 564 -5.92 6.37 -27.87
CA THR A 564 -6.12 5.97 -29.27
C THR A 564 -6.55 4.50 -29.32
N LEU A 565 -7.57 4.21 -30.12
CA LEU A 565 -8.03 2.87 -30.43
C LEU A 565 -7.81 2.61 -31.90
N SER A 566 -7.30 1.43 -32.23
CA SER A 566 -7.13 1.00 -33.61
C SER A 566 -7.47 -0.49 -33.72
N GLY A 567 -8.07 -0.88 -34.84
CA GLY A 567 -8.42 -2.27 -35.08
C GLY A 567 -8.68 -2.52 -36.54
N GLN A 568 -8.37 -3.72 -36.99
CA GLN A 568 -8.68 -4.21 -38.33
C GLN A 568 -9.34 -5.58 -38.21
N GLN A 569 -10.50 -5.77 -38.83
CA GLN A 569 -11.26 -6.99 -38.71
C GLN A 569 -11.98 -7.34 -40.02
N ALA A 570 -12.13 -8.62 -40.27
CA ALA A 570 -13.02 -9.08 -41.32
C ALA A 570 -14.49 -8.81 -40.92
N LEU A 571 -15.25 -8.20 -41.81
CA LEU A 571 -16.66 -7.84 -41.57
C LEU A 571 -17.51 -9.03 -41.13
N PRO A 572 -17.44 -10.25 -41.74
CA PRO A 572 -18.24 -11.39 -41.29
C PRO A 572 -17.91 -11.80 -39.85
N MET A 573 -16.65 -11.68 -39.43
CA MET A 573 -16.23 -11.99 -38.09
C MET A 573 -16.78 -10.97 -37.11
N LEU A 574 -16.68 -9.69 -37.45
CA LEU A 574 -17.26 -8.61 -36.64
C LEU A 574 -18.78 -8.80 -36.46
N GLY A 575 -19.46 -9.20 -37.53
CA GLY A 575 -20.92 -9.52 -37.51
C GLY A 575 -21.27 -10.64 -36.54
N LYS A 576 -20.44 -11.66 -36.40
CA LYS A 576 -20.58 -12.73 -35.39
C LYS A 576 -20.29 -12.24 -34.00
N LEU A 577 -19.20 -11.49 -33.84
CA LEU A 577 -18.74 -10.97 -32.52
C LEU A 577 -19.72 -9.97 -31.89
N LEU A 578 -20.47 -9.27 -32.70
CA LEU A 578 -21.49 -8.30 -32.28
C LEU A 578 -22.87 -8.93 -31.96
N GLN A 579 -22.94 -10.22 -31.81
CA GLN A 579 -24.17 -10.90 -31.38
C GLN A 579 -24.16 -11.17 -29.85
N PRO A 580 -25.33 -11.01 -29.15
CA PRO A 580 -26.61 -10.50 -29.65
C PRO A 580 -26.48 -9.02 -29.99
N ARG A 581 -27.11 -8.62 -31.09
CA ARG A 581 -27.08 -7.20 -31.54
C ARG A 581 -27.89 -6.33 -30.60
N PRO A 582 -27.37 -5.15 -30.24
CA PRO A 582 -28.18 -4.17 -29.55
C PRO A 582 -29.40 -3.79 -30.38
N PRO A 583 -30.58 -3.53 -29.78
CA PRO A 583 -31.77 -3.14 -30.50
C PRO A 583 -31.62 -1.87 -31.32
N THR A 584 -30.63 -1.05 -30.99
CA THR A 584 -30.29 0.19 -31.71
C THR A 584 -29.42 -0.01 -32.94
N MET A 585 -28.91 -1.22 -33.17
CA MET A 585 -28.05 -1.49 -34.32
C MET A 585 -28.89 -1.95 -35.51
N LEU A 586 -28.61 -1.36 -36.67
CA LEU A 586 -29.25 -1.75 -37.93
C LEU A 586 -29.08 -3.28 -38.16
N PRO A 587 -30.09 -3.98 -38.62
CA PRO A 587 -30.05 -5.42 -38.90
C PRO A 587 -29.24 -5.74 -40.14
N LEU A 588 -28.05 -5.14 -40.28
CA LEU A 588 -27.15 -5.37 -41.39
C LEU A 588 -26.44 -6.73 -41.25
N GLU A 589 -26.41 -7.48 -42.29
CA GLU A 589 -25.60 -8.69 -42.43
C GLU A 589 -24.27 -8.33 -43.04
N LEU A 590 -23.20 -8.48 -42.26
CA LEU A 590 -21.82 -8.21 -42.69
C LEU A 590 -21.27 -9.50 -43.33
N GLN A 591 -21.36 -9.62 -44.66
CA GLN A 591 -21.14 -10.90 -45.37
C GLN A 591 -19.69 -11.04 -45.86
N ALA A 592 -19.04 -9.98 -46.33
CA ALA A 592 -17.68 -9.98 -46.80
C ALA A 592 -17.04 -8.58 -46.62
N GLY A 593 -15.73 -8.49 -46.74
CA GLY A 593 -14.93 -7.27 -46.65
C GLY A 593 -14.16 -7.13 -45.34
N GLU A 594 -13.41 -6.08 -45.28
CA GLU A 594 -12.57 -5.73 -44.10
C GLU A 594 -12.96 -4.36 -43.59
N VAL A 595 -12.76 -4.14 -42.29
CA VAL A 595 -12.99 -2.84 -41.64
C VAL A 595 -11.76 -2.45 -40.84
N ASP A 596 -11.31 -1.24 -41.07
CA ASP A 596 -10.29 -0.53 -40.32
C ASP A 596 -10.96 0.54 -39.46
N ALA A 597 -10.61 0.57 -38.19
CA ALA A 597 -11.11 1.55 -37.24
C ALA A 597 -9.95 2.24 -36.52
N ARG A 598 -10.04 3.57 -36.42
CA ARG A 598 -9.07 4.37 -35.64
C ARG A 598 -9.82 5.51 -34.96
N PHE A 599 -9.77 5.51 -33.63
CA PHE A 599 -10.44 6.53 -32.82
C PHE A 599 -9.45 7.12 -31.81
N THR A 600 -9.65 8.38 -31.49
CA THR A 600 -9.02 9.08 -30.38
C THR A 600 -10.14 9.46 -29.41
N LEU A 601 -9.96 9.11 -28.16
CA LEU A 601 -10.84 9.40 -27.05
C LEU A 601 -10.17 10.41 -26.15
N ASP A 602 -10.88 11.45 -25.76
CA ASP A 602 -10.45 12.48 -24.82
C ASP A 602 -11.45 12.55 -23.68
N TRP A 603 -10.97 12.52 -22.44
CA TRP A 603 -11.86 12.64 -21.29
C TRP A 603 -11.23 13.46 -20.17
N CYS A 604 -12.08 14.09 -19.38
CA CYS A 604 -11.73 14.66 -18.09
C CYS A 604 -12.76 14.21 -17.05
N THR A 605 -12.28 13.82 -15.87
CA THR A 605 -13.08 13.55 -14.69
C THR A 605 -13.08 14.79 -13.79
N GLY A 606 -14.11 15.00 -12.98
CA GLY A 606 -14.18 16.16 -12.10
C GLY A 606 -15.59 16.78 -12.08
N PRO A 607 -15.74 18.00 -11.56
CA PRO A 607 -17.06 18.64 -11.39
C PRO A 607 -17.83 18.88 -12.70
N LYS A 608 -17.10 18.95 -13.80
CA LYS A 608 -17.67 19.02 -15.15
C LYS A 608 -17.03 17.94 -16.02
N PRO A 609 -17.49 16.71 -15.96
CA PRO A 609 -16.92 15.62 -16.73
C PRO A 609 -17.13 15.89 -18.22
N ARG A 610 -16.09 15.61 -18.99
CA ARG A 610 -16.10 15.73 -20.44
C ARG A 610 -15.63 14.43 -21.04
N PHE A 611 -16.32 13.97 -22.07
CA PHE A 611 -15.88 12.85 -22.89
C PHE A 611 -16.12 13.21 -24.35
N ASP A 612 -15.12 13.04 -25.20
CA ASP A 612 -15.21 13.26 -26.63
C ASP A 612 -14.51 12.13 -27.38
N ALA A 613 -14.94 11.86 -28.58
CA ALA A 613 -14.34 10.88 -29.47
C ALA A 613 -14.27 11.41 -30.90
N LYS A 614 -13.13 11.20 -31.54
CA LYS A 614 -12.89 11.52 -32.94
C LYS A 614 -12.26 10.31 -33.62
N GLY A 615 -12.53 10.15 -34.90
CA GLY A 615 -11.88 9.06 -35.60
C GLY A 615 -12.53 8.66 -36.88
N THR A 616 -12.04 7.57 -37.43
CA THR A 616 -12.51 7.03 -38.70
C THR A 616 -12.77 5.54 -38.59
N LEU A 617 -13.81 5.09 -39.27
CA LEU A 617 -14.07 3.70 -39.58
C LEU A 617 -14.18 3.58 -41.10
N GLN A 618 -13.40 2.69 -41.69
CA GLN A 618 -13.37 2.47 -43.12
C GLN A 618 -13.63 0.99 -43.40
N ALA A 619 -14.59 0.70 -44.22
CA ALA A 619 -14.86 -0.65 -44.70
C ALA A 619 -14.48 -0.73 -46.18
N HIS A 620 -13.77 -1.79 -46.53
CA HIS A 620 -13.26 -2.04 -47.87
C HIS A 620 -13.86 -3.32 -48.43
N ASP A 621 -14.23 -3.30 -49.72
CA ASP A 621 -14.82 -4.44 -50.44
C ASP A 621 -15.96 -5.12 -49.67
N ALA A 622 -16.74 -4.28 -48.99
CA ALA A 622 -17.79 -4.74 -48.13
C ALA A 622 -18.99 -5.30 -48.92
N THR A 623 -19.44 -6.47 -48.51
CA THR A 623 -20.75 -6.99 -48.90
C THR A 623 -21.69 -6.89 -47.71
N LEU A 624 -22.65 -6.02 -47.81
CA LEU A 624 -23.65 -5.72 -46.81
C LEU A 624 -25.00 -6.24 -47.27
N GLY A 625 -25.59 -7.11 -46.48
CA GLY A 625 -26.93 -7.65 -46.74
C GLY A 625 -27.91 -7.08 -45.70
N TRP A 626 -29.19 -7.02 -46.17
CA TRP A 626 -30.27 -6.60 -45.30
C TRP A 626 -31.64 -6.98 -45.96
N ASP A 627 -32.42 -7.79 -45.32
CA ASP A 627 -33.74 -8.26 -45.73
C ASP A 627 -33.81 -8.57 -47.24
N ARG A 628 -32.98 -9.44 -47.77
CA ARG A 628 -32.82 -9.84 -49.16
C ARG A 628 -32.23 -8.79 -50.09
N ALA A 629 -32.04 -7.55 -49.64
CA ALA A 629 -31.27 -6.56 -50.41
C ALA A 629 -29.79 -6.70 -50.05
N ARG A 630 -28.92 -6.38 -50.99
CA ARG A 630 -27.47 -6.38 -50.73
C ARG A 630 -26.74 -5.37 -51.58
N VAL A 631 -25.64 -4.89 -51.08
CA VAL A 631 -24.67 -4.11 -51.81
C VAL A 631 -23.33 -4.82 -51.79
N GLU A 632 -22.59 -4.80 -52.89
CA GLU A 632 -21.37 -5.56 -53.10
C GLU A 632 -20.21 -4.61 -53.43
N ALA A 633 -19.00 -5.03 -53.01
CA ALA A 633 -17.77 -4.26 -53.19
C ALA A 633 -17.87 -2.81 -52.67
N ALA A 634 -18.65 -2.66 -51.60
CA ALA A 634 -18.90 -1.33 -51.01
C ALA A 634 -17.67 -0.77 -50.34
N GLN A 635 -17.43 0.52 -50.52
CA GLN A 635 -16.46 1.32 -49.77
C GLN A 635 -17.28 2.22 -48.86
N ALA A 636 -17.12 2.05 -47.55
CA ALA A 636 -17.78 2.85 -46.56
C ALA A 636 -16.77 3.57 -45.66
N ARG A 637 -16.99 4.86 -45.44
CA ARG A 637 -16.18 5.66 -44.54
C ARG A 637 -17.07 6.44 -43.60
N LEU A 638 -16.91 6.20 -42.32
CA LEU A 638 -17.47 7.01 -41.24
C LEU A 638 -16.33 7.85 -40.64
N GLN A 639 -16.46 9.13 -40.69
CA GLN A 639 -15.61 10.08 -39.99
C GLN A 639 -16.39 10.66 -38.82
N LEU A 640 -15.93 10.54 -37.61
CA LEU A 640 -16.44 11.13 -36.39
C LEU A 640 -15.54 12.31 -36.01
N ASP A 641 -16.10 13.53 -35.99
CA ASP A 641 -15.34 14.75 -35.66
C ASP A 641 -15.52 15.17 -34.20
N GLY A 642 -16.54 14.67 -33.52
CA GLY A 642 -16.83 14.90 -32.11
C GLY A 642 -18.18 14.32 -31.70
N LEU A 643 -18.32 14.12 -30.36
CA LEU A 643 -19.58 13.63 -29.76
C LEU A 643 -20.41 14.79 -29.16
N HIS A 644 -19.77 15.88 -28.79
CA HIS A 644 -20.41 17.00 -28.11
C HIS A 644 -20.04 18.35 -28.74
N PRO A 645 -20.83 18.84 -29.72
CA PRO A 645 -22.01 18.22 -30.34
C PRO A 645 -21.61 17.07 -31.26
N LEU A 646 -22.53 16.10 -31.49
CA LEU A 646 -22.28 14.99 -32.39
C LEU A 646 -22.10 15.55 -33.82
N GLN A 647 -20.90 15.29 -34.35
CA GLN A 647 -20.49 15.76 -35.70
C GLN A 647 -19.75 14.64 -36.40
N GLY A 648 -20.02 14.46 -37.66
CA GLY A 648 -19.36 13.46 -38.44
C GLY A 648 -19.85 13.40 -39.88
N ARG A 649 -19.22 12.57 -40.70
CA ARG A 649 -19.54 12.34 -42.10
C ARG A 649 -19.58 10.84 -42.39
N ILE A 650 -20.56 10.44 -43.18
CA ILE A 650 -20.74 9.08 -43.68
C ILE A 650 -20.68 9.12 -45.18
N GLN A 651 -19.75 8.38 -45.75
CA GLN A 651 -19.64 8.21 -47.18
C GLN A 651 -19.75 6.72 -47.50
N LEU A 652 -20.60 6.35 -48.41
CA LEU A 652 -20.80 5.00 -48.88
C LEU A 652 -20.86 4.99 -50.40
N SER A 653 -20.04 4.22 -51.03
CA SER A 653 -20.10 3.96 -52.46
C SER A 653 -20.14 2.47 -52.73
N ALA A 654 -20.95 2.02 -53.63
CA ALA A 654 -21.03 0.61 -54.04
C ALA A 654 -21.30 0.53 -55.54
N PRO A 655 -20.44 -0.18 -56.29
CA PRO A 655 -20.60 -0.31 -57.72
C PRO A 655 -21.74 -1.25 -58.12
N ARG A 656 -22.13 -2.13 -57.22
CA ARG A 656 -23.17 -3.17 -57.52
C ARG A 656 -24.00 -3.44 -56.31
N GLY A 657 -25.27 -3.82 -56.54
CA GLY A 657 -26.18 -4.28 -55.52
C GLY A 657 -27.48 -4.82 -56.10
N GLY A 658 -28.39 -5.15 -55.24
CA GLY A 658 -29.71 -5.64 -55.61
C GLY A 658 -30.72 -5.35 -54.51
N LEU A 659 -31.93 -4.98 -54.92
CA LEU A 659 -33.07 -4.83 -54.00
C LEU A 659 -33.75 -6.16 -53.72
N ALA A 660 -34.54 -6.22 -52.67
CA ALA A 660 -35.33 -7.37 -52.29
C ALA A 660 -36.32 -7.82 -53.38
N THR A 661 -36.67 -6.95 -54.28
CA THR A 661 -37.50 -7.21 -55.49
C THR A 661 -36.79 -8.00 -56.57
N GLY A 662 -35.47 -8.11 -56.51
CA GLY A 662 -34.60 -8.66 -57.57
C GLY A 662 -34.03 -7.59 -58.51
N THR A 663 -34.40 -6.32 -58.30
CA THR A 663 -33.89 -5.19 -59.10
C THR A 663 -32.44 -4.93 -58.84
N ALA A 664 -31.62 -4.86 -59.88
CA ALA A 664 -30.21 -4.55 -59.76
C ALA A 664 -30.03 -3.06 -59.45
N LEU A 665 -29.05 -2.75 -58.58
CA LEU A 665 -28.55 -1.44 -58.28
C LEU A 665 -27.11 -1.29 -58.79
N ALA A 666 -26.77 -0.11 -59.25
CA ALA A 666 -25.39 0.22 -59.60
C ALA A 666 -25.03 1.63 -59.16
N ASP A 667 -23.74 1.89 -59.05
CA ASP A 667 -23.18 3.21 -58.78
C ASP A 667 -23.82 3.93 -57.55
N LEU A 668 -24.17 3.19 -56.52
CA LEU A 668 -24.63 3.77 -55.23
C LEU A 668 -23.58 4.70 -54.68
N ASN A 669 -23.97 5.95 -54.45
CA ASN A 669 -23.13 6.95 -53.81
C ASN A 669 -23.99 7.70 -52.78
N VAL A 670 -23.55 7.64 -51.51
CA VAL A 670 -24.22 8.32 -50.39
C VAL A 670 -23.17 9.13 -49.63
N ASP A 671 -23.42 10.40 -49.46
CA ASP A 671 -22.60 11.31 -48.66
C ASP A 671 -23.49 12.14 -47.73
N LEU A 672 -23.34 11.85 -46.43
CA LEU A 672 -24.12 12.44 -45.37
C LEU A 672 -23.19 13.12 -44.35
N ALA A 673 -23.51 14.32 -43.91
CA ALA A 673 -22.85 14.97 -42.80
C ALA A 673 -23.85 15.20 -41.66
N LEU A 674 -23.42 14.86 -40.45
CA LEU A 674 -24.18 15.09 -39.24
C LEU A 674 -23.50 16.22 -38.45
N ALA A 675 -24.26 17.25 -38.12
CA ALA A 675 -23.77 18.38 -37.34
C ALA A 675 -24.83 18.80 -36.32
N ALA A 676 -24.52 18.65 -35.04
CA ALA A 676 -25.33 19.02 -33.88
C ALA A 676 -26.80 18.55 -33.95
N LYS A 677 -27.63 19.25 -34.69
CA LYS A 677 -29.08 19.01 -34.85
C LYS A 677 -29.51 18.89 -36.31
N ALA A 678 -28.58 18.77 -37.24
CA ALA A 678 -28.85 18.74 -38.66
C ALA A 678 -28.13 17.56 -39.32
N LEU A 679 -28.84 16.80 -40.12
CA LEU A 679 -28.31 15.84 -41.09
C LEU A 679 -28.32 16.47 -42.47
N THR A 680 -27.15 16.69 -43.02
CA THR A 680 -27.03 17.23 -44.39
C THR A 680 -26.76 16.08 -45.36
N VAL A 681 -27.62 15.91 -46.32
CA VAL A 681 -27.41 15.03 -47.47
C VAL A 681 -26.64 15.85 -48.50
N HIS A 682 -25.40 15.44 -48.80
CA HIS A 682 -24.58 16.07 -49.83
C HIS A 682 -24.75 15.37 -51.16
N ALA A 683 -24.88 14.07 -51.16
CA ALA A 683 -25.13 13.26 -52.32
C ALA A 683 -25.95 12.00 -51.94
N LEU A 684 -26.86 11.66 -52.78
CA LEU A 684 -27.56 10.38 -52.81
C LEU A 684 -27.88 10.04 -54.26
N ASP A 685 -27.04 9.19 -54.81
CA ASP A 685 -27.14 8.80 -56.22
C ASP A 685 -27.18 7.26 -56.30
N VAL A 686 -28.03 6.76 -57.18
CA VAL A 686 -28.04 5.32 -57.46
C VAL A 686 -28.61 5.08 -58.88
N ALA A 687 -27.95 4.22 -59.59
CA ALA A 687 -28.46 3.74 -60.87
C ALA A 687 -29.35 2.51 -60.68
N LEU A 688 -30.54 2.57 -61.16
CA LEU A 688 -31.52 1.48 -61.10
C LEU A 688 -32.53 1.52 -62.23
N LEU A 689 -33.08 0.39 -62.62
CA LEU A 689 -34.11 0.30 -63.67
C LEU A 689 -33.73 1.03 -65.00
N GLY A 690 -32.45 0.96 -65.35
CA GLY A 690 -31.92 1.61 -66.57
C GLY A 690 -31.77 3.15 -66.52
N GLY A 691 -32.13 3.78 -65.44
CA GLY A 691 -32.00 5.19 -65.14
C GLY A 691 -31.26 5.51 -63.88
N THR A 692 -31.44 6.70 -63.34
CA THR A 692 -30.82 7.19 -62.16
C THR A 692 -31.82 7.80 -61.17
N LEU A 693 -31.56 7.62 -59.89
CA LEU A 693 -32.25 8.26 -58.80
C LEU A 693 -31.27 9.19 -58.12
N HIS A 694 -31.64 10.45 -57.97
CA HIS A 694 -30.79 11.49 -57.38
C HIS A 694 -31.52 12.23 -56.24
N GLY A 695 -30.85 12.30 -55.08
CA GLY A 695 -31.32 13.10 -53.96
C GLY A 695 -30.62 14.47 -53.95
N ALA A 696 -31.36 15.53 -54.10
CA ALA A 696 -30.81 16.88 -54.09
C ALA A 696 -30.14 17.20 -52.71
N PRO A 697 -29.00 17.90 -52.70
CA PRO A 697 -28.36 18.32 -51.46
C PRO A 697 -29.31 19.09 -50.55
N ARG A 698 -29.45 18.62 -49.28
CA ARG A 698 -30.42 19.18 -48.32
C ARG A 698 -30.03 18.98 -46.90
N SER A 699 -30.32 19.97 -46.07
CA SER A 699 -30.18 19.80 -44.61
C SER A 699 -31.53 19.49 -43.97
N LEU A 700 -31.55 18.42 -43.17
CA LEU A 700 -32.71 17.91 -42.45
C LEU A 700 -32.44 18.05 -40.94
N PRO A 701 -33.44 18.33 -40.09
CA PRO A 701 -33.23 18.28 -38.65
C PRO A 701 -32.91 16.88 -38.20
N TRP A 702 -32.07 16.77 -37.16
CA TRP A 702 -31.69 15.51 -36.51
C TRP A 702 -32.11 15.50 -35.04
N PRO A 703 -32.75 14.48 -34.50
CA PRO A 703 -33.23 13.26 -35.18
C PRO A 703 -34.35 13.60 -36.17
N PRO A 704 -34.49 12.81 -37.25
CA PRO A 704 -35.48 13.12 -38.30
C PRO A 704 -36.89 13.03 -37.72
N ALA A 705 -37.62 14.18 -37.81
CA ALA A 705 -39.06 14.19 -37.66
C ALA A 705 -39.71 13.90 -39.04
N GLU A 706 -41.03 13.85 -39.13
CA GLU A 706 -41.72 13.72 -40.43
C GLU A 706 -41.18 14.69 -41.46
N GLN A 707 -40.42 14.18 -42.40
CA GLN A 707 -39.79 14.99 -43.42
C GLN A 707 -39.80 14.29 -44.77
N ALA A 708 -40.20 15.03 -45.79
CA ALA A 708 -40.15 14.59 -47.17
C ALA A 708 -38.76 14.91 -47.76
N MET A 709 -38.11 13.92 -48.29
CA MET A 709 -36.89 14.05 -49.09
C MET A 709 -37.28 13.86 -50.57
N PRO A 710 -37.26 14.90 -51.39
CA PRO A 710 -37.55 14.78 -52.80
C PRO A 710 -36.44 14.01 -53.51
N LEU A 711 -36.75 12.97 -54.22
CA LEU A 711 -35.86 12.25 -55.07
C LEU A 711 -36.22 12.51 -56.52
N GLU A 712 -35.23 12.94 -57.26
CA GLU A 712 -35.35 13.13 -58.69
C GLU A 712 -35.07 11.81 -59.44
N ILE A 713 -35.93 11.38 -60.26
CA ILE A 713 -35.85 10.22 -61.14
C ILE A 713 -35.57 10.67 -62.54
N ARG A 714 -34.55 10.08 -63.17
CA ARG A 714 -34.20 10.37 -64.57
C ARG A 714 -34.00 9.12 -65.37
N HIS A 715 -34.66 9.07 -66.49
CA HIS A 715 -34.55 8.04 -67.56
C HIS A 715 -34.81 6.60 -67.02
N ILE A 716 -35.69 6.39 -66.04
CA ILE A 716 -36.08 5.07 -65.59
C ILE A 716 -36.80 4.35 -66.74
N ASP A 717 -36.36 3.14 -67.03
CA ASP A 717 -37.00 2.27 -68.02
C ASP A 717 -38.39 1.83 -67.53
N LEU A 718 -39.42 2.19 -68.23
CA LEU A 718 -40.80 1.86 -67.88
C LEU A 718 -41.06 0.38 -67.82
N GLY A 719 -40.43 -0.41 -68.70
CA GLY A 719 -40.63 -1.87 -68.73
C GLY A 719 -40.09 -2.51 -67.47
N GLN A 720 -38.88 -2.12 -67.06
CA GLN A 720 -38.26 -2.60 -65.80
C GLN A 720 -39.04 -2.09 -64.57
N LEU A 721 -39.57 -0.93 -64.56
CA LEU A 721 -40.42 -0.38 -63.50
C LEU A 721 -41.70 -1.19 -63.35
N LEU A 722 -42.38 -1.50 -64.42
CA LEU A 722 -43.60 -2.36 -64.43
C LEU A 722 -43.29 -3.81 -63.95
N GLU A 723 -42.16 -4.34 -64.37
CA GLU A 723 -41.70 -5.66 -63.94
C GLU A 723 -41.40 -5.66 -62.40
N MET A 724 -40.74 -4.63 -61.89
CA MET A 724 -40.49 -4.46 -60.43
C MET A 724 -41.80 -4.40 -59.65
N LEU A 725 -42.81 -3.72 -60.15
CA LEU A 725 -44.15 -3.62 -59.58
C LEU A 725 -44.94 -4.93 -59.68
N LYS A 726 -44.41 -5.95 -60.37
CA LYS A 726 -45.00 -7.33 -60.51
C LYS A 726 -46.44 -7.28 -61.02
N VAL A 727 -46.71 -6.38 -61.94
CA VAL A 727 -48.06 -6.30 -62.61
C VAL A 727 -48.17 -7.38 -63.67
N HIS A 728 -48.89 -8.44 -63.36
CA HIS A 728 -49.02 -9.60 -64.20
C HIS A 728 -49.68 -9.21 -65.56
N GLY A 729 -49.06 -9.60 -66.61
CA GLY A 729 -49.55 -9.34 -67.98
C GLY A 729 -49.35 -7.93 -68.50
N LEU A 730 -48.83 -6.99 -67.75
CA LEU A 730 -48.49 -5.66 -68.15
C LEU A 730 -46.99 -5.54 -68.47
N SER A 731 -46.67 -5.08 -69.61
CA SER A 731 -45.31 -4.72 -70.08
C SER A 731 -45.32 -3.38 -70.78
N GLY A 732 -44.14 -2.78 -70.87
CA GLY A 732 -44.02 -1.46 -71.50
C GLY A 732 -42.61 -1.15 -72.02
N SER A 733 -42.50 -0.09 -72.79
CA SER A 733 -41.22 0.48 -73.19
C SER A 733 -41.33 1.99 -73.18
N GLY A 734 -40.20 2.65 -72.99
CA GLY A 734 -40.11 4.07 -72.82
C GLY A 734 -39.33 4.44 -71.58
N GLN A 735 -39.07 5.69 -71.36
CA GLN A 735 -38.35 6.24 -70.20
C GLN A 735 -39.26 7.23 -69.50
N VAL A 736 -39.11 7.30 -68.16
CA VAL A 736 -39.86 8.20 -67.30
C VAL A 736 -38.89 8.99 -66.44
N ASP A 737 -39.17 10.27 -66.30
CA ASP A 737 -38.52 11.19 -65.39
C ASP A 737 -39.55 11.70 -64.36
N GLY A 738 -39.10 12.14 -63.20
CA GLY A 738 -40.00 12.76 -62.22
C GLY A 738 -39.44 12.99 -60.87
N ASN A 739 -40.34 13.29 -59.96
CA ASN A 739 -40.00 13.49 -58.55
C ASN A 739 -40.80 12.56 -57.64
N VAL A 740 -40.09 11.89 -56.76
CA VAL A 740 -40.69 10.98 -55.75
C VAL A 740 -40.30 11.48 -54.35
N PRO A 741 -41.21 12.13 -53.59
CA PRO A 741 -40.98 12.60 -52.26
C PRO A 741 -41.03 11.40 -51.31
N LEU A 742 -39.85 11.00 -50.78
CA LEU A 742 -39.75 10.03 -49.68
C LEU A 742 -40.03 10.73 -48.36
N THR A 743 -41.04 10.23 -47.62
CA THR A 743 -41.34 10.72 -46.28
C THR A 743 -40.95 9.64 -45.28
N TYR A 744 -40.08 10.00 -44.31
CA TYR A 744 -39.78 9.12 -43.22
C TYR A 744 -40.71 9.39 -42.03
N ARG A 745 -41.40 8.35 -41.54
CA ARG A 745 -42.34 8.41 -40.43
C ARG A 745 -42.28 7.12 -39.60
N ASN A 746 -42.01 7.27 -38.30
CA ASN A 746 -42.07 6.14 -37.32
C ASN A 746 -41.29 4.91 -37.76
N GLY A 747 -40.10 5.04 -38.34
CA GLY A 747 -39.26 3.91 -38.75
C GLY A 747 -39.59 3.30 -40.11
N SER A 748 -40.53 3.87 -40.82
CA SER A 748 -40.88 3.47 -42.19
C SER A 748 -40.76 4.59 -43.18
N VAL A 749 -40.60 4.22 -44.43
CA VAL A 749 -40.56 5.17 -45.57
C VAL A 749 -41.87 5.09 -46.31
N GLU A 750 -42.44 6.22 -46.61
CA GLU A 750 -43.69 6.39 -47.36
C GLU A 750 -43.45 7.30 -48.55
N ILE A 751 -44.20 7.09 -49.61
CA ILE A 751 -44.25 8.00 -50.77
C ILE A 751 -45.66 8.53 -50.82
N HIS A 752 -45.79 9.85 -50.79
CA HIS A 752 -47.04 10.53 -50.95
C HIS A 752 -46.93 11.37 -52.23
N ASP A 753 -47.69 10.94 -53.22
CA ASP A 753 -47.80 11.66 -54.51
C ASP A 753 -46.48 11.83 -55.31
N GLY A 754 -45.82 10.69 -55.56
CA GLY A 754 -44.68 10.64 -56.48
C GLY A 754 -45.19 10.84 -57.90
N GLU A 755 -44.56 11.76 -58.67
CA GLU A 755 -44.96 12.09 -60.00
C GLU A 755 -43.86 11.71 -61.00
N LEU A 756 -44.23 10.90 -61.99
CA LEU A 756 -43.37 10.50 -63.11
C LEU A 756 -44.03 10.82 -64.44
N ASN A 757 -43.27 11.33 -65.39
CA ASN A 757 -43.69 11.65 -66.68
C ASN A 757 -42.80 11.07 -67.79
N SER A 758 -43.35 10.65 -68.88
CA SER A 758 -42.53 10.04 -69.93
C SER A 758 -41.63 11.14 -70.61
N VAL A 759 -40.40 10.76 -70.91
CA VAL A 759 -39.38 11.57 -71.58
C VAL A 759 -39.69 11.61 -73.11
N GLY A 760 -40.48 10.69 -73.59
CA GLY A 760 -40.89 10.57 -75.01
C GLY A 760 -41.97 9.54 -75.15
N GLY A 761 -42.27 9.20 -76.37
CA GLY A 761 -43.23 8.12 -76.66
C GLY A 761 -42.72 6.73 -76.25
N GLY A 762 -43.67 5.82 -76.08
CA GLY A 762 -43.38 4.41 -75.73
C GLY A 762 -44.60 3.51 -75.99
N THR A 763 -44.47 2.30 -75.39
CA THR A 763 -45.57 1.34 -75.51
C THR A 763 -46.00 0.79 -74.15
N ILE A 764 -47.29 0.51 -74.05
CA ILE A 764 -47.84 -0.33 -72.97
C ILE A 764 -48.58 -1.50 -73.58
N LYS A 765 -48.31 -2.70 -73.16
CA LYS A 765 -48.93 -3.94 -73.62
C LYS A 765 -49.52 -4.70 -72.45
N TYR A 766 -50.81 -5.02 -72.59
CA TYR A 766 -51.48 -5.85 -71.61
C TYR A 766 -51.86 -7.21 -72.20
N ALA A 767 -51.23 -8.28 -71.69
CA ALA A 767 -51.50 -9.67 -72.14
C ALA A 767 -51.82 -10.57 -70.93
N PRO A 768 -52.99 -10.55 -70.38
CA PRO A 768 -53.40 -11.39 -69.29
C PRO A 768 -53.40 -12.88 -69.64
N MET A 769 -53.10 -13.73 -68.67
CA MET A 769 -53.03 -15.14 -68.81
C MET A 769 -54.41 -15.82 -68.98
N THR A 770 -55.53 -15.11 -68.82
CA THR A 770 -56.88 -15.57 -68.95
C THR A 770 -57.60 -14.82 -70.05
N THR A 771 -58.63 -15.41 -70.66
CA THR A 771 -59.41 -14.79 -71.72
C THR A 771 -60.00 -13.45 -71.27
N ILE A 772 -59.68 -12.39 -72.00
CA ILE A 772 -60.17 -11.09 -71.62
C ILE A 772 -61.64 -11.01 -72.06
N PRO A 773 -62.57 -10.59 -71.16
CA PRO A 773 -63.89 -10.20 -71.62
C PRO A 773 -63.74 -9.07 -72.68
N ASP A 774 -64.70 -9.01 -73.60
CA ASP A 774 -64.75 -7.96 -74.66
C ASP A 774 -64.90 -6.59 -74.02
N ASN A 775 -63.83 -6.07 -73.37
CA ASN A 775 -63.78 -4.71 -72.84
C ASN A 775 -62.90 -3.91 -73.77
N PRO A 776 -63.42 -2.87 -74.39
CA PRO A 776 -62.78 -2.02 -75.39
C PRO A 776 -61.54 -1.40 -74.87
N GLY A 777 -61.51 -1.06 -73.53
CA GLY A 777 -60.33 -0.46 -72.90
C GLY A 777 -59.15 -1.44 -72.77
N LEU A 778 -59.43 -2.72 -72.42
CA LEU A 778 -58.37 -3.76 -72.32
C LEU A 778 -57.87 -4.17 -73.72
N LEU A 779 -58.74 -4.13 -74.75
CA LEU A 779 -58.33 -4.39 -76.14
C LEU A 779 -57.42 -3.28 -76.69
N ALA A 780 -57.66 -2.05 -76.29
CA ALA A 780 -56.79 -0.92 -76.64
C ALA A 780 -55.44 -1.03 -76.03
N LEU A 781 -55.29 -1.64 -74.85
CA LEU A 781 -54.01 -1.86 -74.13
C LEU A 781 -53.18 -3.04 -74.70
N ARG A 782 -53.69 -3.84 -75.63
CA ARG A 782 -52.88 -4.96 -76.17
C ARG A 782 -51.63 -4.50 -76.92
N ASN A 783 -51.68 -3.29 -77.54
CA ASN A 783 -50.53 -2.67 -78.24
C ASN A 783 -50.65 -1.14 -78.24
N PHE A 784 -50.76 -0.57 -77.05
CA PHE A 784 -50.94 0.88 -76.89
C PHE A 784 -49.65 1.63 -77.06
N GLN A 785 -49.59 2.54 -78.06
CA GLN A 785 -48.46 3.44 -78.25
C GLN A 785 -48.81 4.82 -77.67
N PHE A 786 -48.13 5.15 -76.56
CA PHE A 786 -48.37 6.48 -75.92
C PHE A 786 -47.38 7.47 -76.45
N GLN A 787 -47.88 8.73 -76.61
CA GLN A 787 -47.06 9.90 -76.87
C GLN A 787 -46.66 10.58 -75.53
N GLN A 788 -47.58 10.52 -74.58
CA GLN A 788 -47.39 11.06 -73.22
C GLN A 788 -47.90 10.04 -72.22
N LEU A 789 -47.12 9.88 -71.15
CA LEU A 789 -47.49 9.10 -69.97
C LEU A 789 -47.20 9.91 -68.70
N GLY A 790 -48.17 10.08 -67.85
CA GLY A 790 -48.05 10.60 -66.49
C GLY A 790 -48.41 9.52 -65.46
N MET A 791 -47.62 9.39 -64.47
CA MET A 791 -47.81 8.39 -63.42
C MET A 791 -47.76 9.04 -62.05
N HIS A 792 -48.75 8.79 -61.20
CA HIS A 792 -48.71 9.14 -59.80
C HIS A 792 -48.53 7.88 -58.97
N LEU A 793 -47.58 7.94 -58.00
CA LEU A 793 -47.17 6.79 -57.16
C LEU A 793 -47.45 7.13 -55.73
N TRP A 794 -48.09 6.22 -54.99
CA TRP A 794 -48.20 6.23 -53.54
C TRP A 794 -47.68 4.91 -52.98
N TYR A 795 -46.90 4.97 -51.90
CA TYR A 795 -46.37 3.78 -51.18
C TYR A 795 -46.56 3.95 -49.68
N GLY A 796 -47.20 3.02 -49.03
CA GLY A 796 -47.50 3.07 -47.60
C GLY A 796 -46.48 2.36 -46.74
N SER A 797 -46.48 2.65 -45.44
CA SER A 797 -45.65 2.04 -44.43
C SER A 797 -45.86 0.50 -44.29
N ASP A 798 -46.99 0.01 -44.72
CA ASP A 798 -47.32 -1.41 -44.74
C ASP A 798 -46.76 -2.16 -45.94
N GLY A 799 -46.10 -1.44 -46.87
CA GLY A 799 -45.60 -1.98 -48.11
C GLY A 799 -46.65 -2.01 -49.27
N THR A 800 -47.86 -1.53 -49.07
CA THR A 800 -48.84 -1.37 -50.14
C THR A 800 -48.49 -0.19 -51.03
N TYR A 801 -48.73 -0.33 -52.32
CA TYR A 801 -48.59 0.76 -53.27
C TYR A 801 -49.82 0.95 -54.08
N ARG A 802 -50.00 2.20 -54.56
CA ARG A 802 -51.03 2.58 -55.55
C ARG A 802 -50.32 3.43 -56.59
N THR A 803 -50.62 3.06 -57.84
CA THR A 803 -50.10 3.85 -58.99
C THR A 803 -51.25 4.20 -59.89
N GLN A 804 -51.37 5.45 -60.26
CA GLN A 804 -52.31 5.93 -61.31
C GLN A 804 -51.50 6.35 -62.52
N ILE A 805 -51.75 5.68 -63.64
CA ILE A 805 -51.08 5.96 -64.91
C ILE A 805 -52.11 6.63 -65.86
N LYS A 806 -51.75 7.71 -66.42
CA LYS A 806 -52.48 8.39 -67.45
C LYS A 806 -51.70 8.30 -68.73
N LEU A 807 -52.37 7.90 -69.83
CA LEU A 807 -51.78 7.63 -71.15
C LEU A 807 -52.51 8.42 -72.15
N ASP A 808 -51.79 9.18 -73.00
CA ASP A 808 -52.32 9.84 -74.22
C ASP A 808 -51.58 9.19 -75.39
N GLY A 809 -52.32 8.55 -76.34
CA GLY A 809 -51.73 7.83 -77.45
C GLY A 809 -52.76 7.10 -78.28
N SER A 810 -52.34 6.05 -78.98
CA SER A 810 -53.24 5.28 -79.87
C SER A 810 -52.81 3.83 -79.92
N ASN A 811 -53.68 2.95 -80.27
CA ASN A 811 -53.38 1.57 -80.68
C ASN A 811 -53.54 1.41 -82.14
N PRO A 812 -52.53 1.18 -83.00
CA PRO A 812 -52.64 0.99 -84.42
C PRO A 812 -53.56 -0.14 -84.82
N ASP A 813 -53.69 -1.19 -83.96
CA ASP A 813 -54.53 -2.36 -84.25
C ASP A 813 -55.98 -2.25 -83.75
N PHE A 814 -56.30 -1.07 -83.11
CA PHE A 814 -57.63 -0.84 -82.55
C PHE A 814 -58.17 0.58 -83.03
N TYR A 815 -59.41 0.62 -83.60
CA TYR A 815 -60.07 1.73 -84.14
C TYR A 815 -59.21 2.56 -85.12
N SER A 816 -58.41 1.89 -86.00
CA SER A 816 -57.51 2.50 -86.95
C SER A 816 -56.56 3.55 -86.44
N GLY A 817 -56.06 3.35 -85.18
CA GLY A 817 -55.12 4.24 -84.52
C GLY A 817 -55.70 5.58 -84.02
N TYR A 818 -57.02 5.63 -83.82
CA TYR A 818 -57.63 6.83 -83.24
C TYR A 818 -57.04 7.25 -81.95
N PRO A 819 -56.75 8.51 -81.63
CA PRO A 819 -56.19 8.97 -80.37
C PRO A 819 -57.10 8.64 -79.17
N ILE A 820 -56.54 7.99 -78.19
CA ILE A 820 -57.28 7.57 -77.02
C ILE A 820 -56.51 8.10 -75.74
N ARG A 821 -57.26 8.67 -74.80
CA ARG A 821 -56.83 8.99 -73.49
C ARG A 821 -57.22 7.84 -72.52
N PHE A 822 -56.29 7.28 -71.88
CA PHE A 822 -56.47 6.11 -71.01
C PHE A 822 -56.02 6.35 -69.59
N GLY A 823 -56.74 5.85 -68.56
CA GLY A 823 -56.37 5.85 -67.14
C GLY A 823 -56.27 4.43 -66.60
N LEU A 824 -55.17 4.09 -66.05
CA LEU A 824 -54.92 2.79 -65.46
C LEU A 824 -54.58 2.97 -63.96
N ASN A 825 -55.27 2.27 -63.08
CA ASN A 825 -54.98 2.23 -61.64
C ASN A 825 -54.43 0.86 -61.29
N ILE A 826 -53.23 0.85 -60.68
CA ILE A 826 -52.56 -0.37 -60.29
C ILE A 826 -52.39 -0.31 -58.81
N ASN A 827 -52.80 -1.35 -58.10
CA ASN A 827 -52.61 -1.51 -56.67
C ASN A 827 -51.88 -2.84 -56.42
N GLY A 828 -51.01 -2.83 -55.49
CA GLY A 828 -50.22 -4.01 -55.11
C GLY A 828 -49.56 -3.91 -53.77
N ALA A 829 -48.72 -4.86 -53.47
CA ALA A 829 -47.89 -4.84 -52.28
C ALA A 829 -46.47 -5.24 -52.66
N LEU A 830 -45.52 -4.42 -52.22
CA LEU A 830 -44.07 -4.62 -52.27
C LEU A 830 -43.53 -4.72 -50.85
N PRO A 831 -43.81 -5.79 -50.11
CA PRO A 831 -43.35 -5.94 -48.72
C PRO A 831 -41.83 -5.93 -48.69
N GLY A 832 -41.28 -5.07 -47.85
CA GLY A 832 -39.83 -5.04 -47.58
C GLY A 832 -39.03 -4.07 -48.45
N LEU A 833 -39.63 -3.35 -49.43
CA LEU A 833 -38.88 -2.43 -50.31
C LEU A 833 -38.14 -1.35 -49.52
N PHE A 834 -38.73 -0.84 -48.45
CA PHE A 834 -38.18 0.24 -47.60
C PHE A 834 -38.25 -0.09 -46.10
N ARG A 835 -38.62 -1.29 -45.70
CA ARG A 835 -38.84 -1.64 -44.26
C ARG A 835 -37.63 -1.55 -43.36
N ALA A 836 -36.48 -1.45 -43.92
CA ALA A 836 -35.25 -1.36 -43.16
C ALA A 836 -34.29 -0.29 -43.64
N ALA A 837 -34.74 0.62 -44.55
CA ALA A 837 -33.81 1.48 -45.26
C ALA A 837 -33.13 2.55 -44.43
N LEU A 838 -33.72 3.03 -43.39
CA LEU A 838 -33.07 4.09 -42.56
C LEU A 838 -33.67 4.04 -41.15
N PHE A 839 -32.88 3.52 -40.20
CA PHE A 839 -33.11 3.70 -38.78
C PHE A 839 -34.39 3.08 -38.21
N SER A 840 -34.29 1.89 -37.62
CA SER A 840 -35.24 1.49 -36.57
C SER A 840 -35.23 2.63 -35.53
N GLY A 841 -36.33 3.36 -35.41
CA GLY A 841 -36.43 4.61 -34.63
C GLY A 841 -36.26 4.50 -33.12
N ASP A 842 -35.67 3.37 -32.66
CA ASP A 842 -35.23 3.17 -31.29
C ASP A 842 -33.71 3.34 -31.15
N PHE A 843 -33.11 4.31 -31.83
CA PHE A 843 -31.95 4.94 -31.29
C PHE A 843 -32.46 5.56 -29.98
N ASN A 844 -32.12 4.88 -28.83
CA ASN A 844 -32.59 5.29 -27.54
C ASN A 844 -32.55 6.79 -27.43
N ARG A 845 -33.73 7.42 -27.56
CA ARG A 845 -33.94 8.86 -27.38
C ARG A 845 -33.15 9.38 -26.18
N HIS A 846 -33.01 8.53 -25.20
CA HIS A 846 -32.25 8.76 -23.95
C HIS A 846 -30.73 8.85 -24.14
N ILE A 847 -30.12 8.03 -25.01
CA ILE A 847 -28.64 8.10 -25.25
C ILE A 847 -28.34 9.34 -26.12
N LEU A 848 -29.15 9.63 -27.11
CA LEU A 848 -28.98 10.81 -27.97
C LEU A 848 -29.31 12.10 -27.21
N GLU A 849 -30.33 12.09 -26.37
CA GLU A 849 -30.66 13.24 -25.52
C GLU A 849 -29.62 13.46 -24.44
N GLN A 850 -29.06 12.41 -23.84
CA GLN A 850 -27.93 12.49 -22.88
C GLN A 850 -26.63 12.91 -23.56
N LEU A 851 -26.31 12.37 -24.73
CA LEU A 851 -25.16 12.79 -25.51
C LEU A 851 -25.29 14.25 -26.01
N GLN A 852 -26.48 14.69 -26.40
CA GLN A 852 -26.73 16.05 -26.86
C GLN A 852 -26.92 17.07 -25.73
N SER A 853 -27.39 16.62 -24.55
CA SER A 853 -27.63 17.52 -23.41
C SER A 853 -26.37 17.84 -22.62
N GLY A 854 -25.26 17.13 -22.84
CA GLY A 854 -24.04 17.30 -22.08
C GLY A 854 -24.18 16.90 -20.61
N LYS A 855 -25.28 16.24 -20.25
CA LYS A 855 -25.52 15.71 -18.91
C LYS A 855 -24.99 14.27 -18.82
N LEU A 856 -23.69 14.18 -18.89
CA LEU A 856 -22.96 13.10 -18.26
C LEU A 856 -22.72 13.54 -16.81
N GLU A 857 -23.71 13.36 -15.95
CA GLU A 857 -23.50 13.43 -14.50
C GLU A 857 -22.95 12.12 -13.95
#